data_1e4eb80a45a488646015e80594731abf
#
_entry.id   1e4eb80a45a488646015e80594731abf
#
_cell.length_a   1.000
_cell.length_b   1.000
_cell.length_c   1.000
_cell.angle_alpha   90.00
_cell.angle_beta   90.00
_cell.angle_gamma   90.00
#
_symmetry.space_group_name_H-M   'P 1'
#
loop_
_entity.id
_entity.type
_entity.pdbx_description
1 polymer ?
#
loop_
_entity_poly.entity_id
_entity_poly.type
_entity_poly.pdbx_seq_one_letter_code
_entity_poly.pdbx_strand_id
1 'polypeptide(L)'
;TFDKFLPPPMLGAFDGEKIAFIPYNEIHDIFYQNDFNWNVTPSDHETKEFKLVYEKVKNSIDQKALLFIFENDDKELKKFIKNNFVVGKFGLTKTKIDKNNFMVIYNKWLQKVKPTIAVNWDLAKKSGIIDGDFYLADLLSQENNTLKEKLFVLLKLDHYELDRKINESGLFSFSSTSFTDKQVAHTQFWNRYDRPPKEEYWDYIVERRDLLVPQDVRERKGSFFTPQKWVELSQKYLTDVLGEDWQDEYYVWDCAAGTGNLLAGLTNKYNIWASTLDNQDVEVMRDRIKNGANLLDSHVFQFDFLNDDFSKLPKPLQDIINNPKKRKKLVMYINPPYAEGGSSKQKTGTGEYKQGVNENKIHDTYHDKLSGGNRELYAQFLARIYFEIPNSKIAEFSTLKILQSSHFLDFRQHFLAKLEKLFVVPAATFDNVKGEFPIGFKIWNTDKKEVFIEIEADVYDENAKYIGTKMLYSYEDSEYYSKFVNSIKLKTGFAIGWLEGTTRNSFQHNSIIQIVNSKDQMAVPRGMSIFYENLIECCVCYSVRKSIQANWLNDRDQFLYPNNEWERDTEFKNNCFVFTLFSNNIQSKYGINHWIPFTEQEVNAGDKFESDFMSRFIQGKITHEGNEDLFSSQTQRKKPLKFSPEAKAVLDAGRKLWKYYHQQPYCNVNASLYDIREHFQGRNESGKMNNKSADEKYMKLIGDLREKLKELAEKIEPKVYEYEFLKE
;
A
#
# COMPACT_ATOMS: atom_id res chain seq x y z
N THR A 1 -17.98 5.00 46.53
CA THR A 1 -18.94 3.95 46.08
C THR A 1 -19.39 3.09 47.27
N PHE A 2 -18.48 2.68 48.14
CA PHE A 2 -18.82 1.89 49.35
C PHE A 2 -19.73 2.64 50.33
N ASP A 3 -19.57 3.95 50.46
CA ASP A 3 -20.42 4.82 51.29
C ASP A 3 -21.88 4.88 50.84
N LYS A 4 -22.17 4.44 49.60
CA LYS A 4 -23.54 4.39 49.04
C LYS A 4 -24.10 2.96 48.91
N PHE A 5 -23.39 1.94 49.40
CA PHE A 5 -23.76 0.53 49.33
C PHE A 5 -24.01 -0.01 47.90
N LEU A 6 -23.44 0.68 46.87
CA LEU A 6 -23.55 0.21 45.49
C LEU A 6 -22.20 -0.42 45.07
N PRO A 7 -22.17 -1.71 44.75
CA PRO A 7 -20.95 -2.33 44.24
C PRO A 7 -20.55 -1.74 42.90
N PRO A 8 -19.24 -1.63 42.59
CA PRO A 8 -18.82 -1.23 41.29
C PRO A 8 -19.28 -2.25 40.23
N PRO A 9 -19.71 -1.83 39.05
CA PRO A 9 -20.14 -2.77 37.99
C PRO A 9 -18.98 -3.61 37.47
N MET A 10 -17.78 -3.06 37.47
CA MET A 10 -16.56 -3.70 36.99
C MET A 10 -15.36 -3.28 37.82
N LEU A 11 -14.34 -4.14 37.86
CA LEU A 11 -13.01 -3.83 38.32
C LEU A 11 -12.10 -3.75 37.11
N GLY A 12 -11.14 -2.82 37.13
CA GLY A 12 -10.16 -2.66 36.08
C GLY A 12 -8.74 -2.52 36.62
N ALA A 13 -7.77 -3.06 35.92
CA ALA A 13 -6.36 -2.90 36.19
C ALA A 13 -5.62 -2.56 34.91
N PHE A 14 -4.56 -1.75 34.98
CA PHE A 14 -3.75 -1.36 33.82
C PHE A 14 -2.26 -1.27 34.19
N ASP A 15 -1.39 -1.44 33.20
CA ASP A 15 0.08 -1.43 33.35
C ASP A 15 0.80 -0.44 32.41
N GLY A 16 0.09 0.48 31.77
CA GLY A 16 0.65 1.43 30.80
C GLY A 16 0.63 0.94 29.34
N GLU A 17 0.59 -0.34 29.08
CA GLU A 17 0.48 -0.93 27.73
C GLU A 17 -0.93 -1.48 27.44
N LYS A 18 -1.59 -1.99 28.48
CA LYS A 18 -2.89 -2.66 28.39
C LYS A 18 -3.75 -2.38 29.61
N ILE A 19 -5.05 -2.56 29.44
CA ILE A 19 -6.05 -2.48 30.52
C ILE A 19 -6.96 -3.71 30.46
N ALA A 20 -7.21 -4.29 31.64
CA ALA A 20 -8.15 -5.39 31.82
C ALA A 20 -9.35 -4.93 32.62
N PHE A 21 -10.55 -5.43 32.27
CA PHE A 21 -11.79 -5.26 33.04
C PHE A 21 -12.38 -6.60 33.33
N ILE A 22 -12.93 -6.76 34.55
CA ILE A 22 -13.70 -7.91 34.94
C ILE A 22 -15.00 -7.46 35.64
N PRO A 23 -16.17 -8.09 35.37
CA PRO A 23 -17.39 -7.80 36.12
C PRO A 23 -17.20 -8.08 37.60
N TYR A 24 -17.58 -7.13 38.46
CA TYR A 24 -17.41 -7.26 39.91
C TYR A 24 -18.11 -8.52 40.49
N ASN A 25 -19.28 -8.85 39.98
CA ASN A 25 -20.06 -10.02 40.39
C ASN A 25 -19.36 -11.36 40.13
N GLU A 26 -18.41 -11.42 39.23
CA GLU A 26 -17.66 -12.67 38.92
C GLU A 26 -16.56 -12.99 39.92
N ILE A 27 -16.16 -12.01 40.73
CA ILE A 27 -15.10 -12.15 41.73
C ILE A 27 -15.46 -11.56 43.10
N HIS A 28 -16.70 -11.10 43.27
CA HIS A 28 -17.09 -10.38 44.50
C HIS A 28 -16.96 -11.23 45.79
N ASP A 29 -17.12 -12.55 45.69
CA ASP A 29 -17.09 -13.47 46.84
C ASP A 29 -15.75 -13.46 47.59
N ILE A 30 -14.66 -13.13 46.89
CA ILE A 30 -13.36 -13.02 47.56
C ILE A 30 -13.28 -11.85 48.53
N PHE A 31 -14.00 -10.75 48.27
CA PHE A 31 -13.97 -9.55 49.10
C PHE A 31 -14.73 -9.71 50.42
N TYR A 32 -15.51 -10.77 50.57
CA TYR A 32 -16.28 -11.08 51.77
C TYR A 32 -15.65 -12.20 52.61
N GLN A 33 -14.40 -12.59 52.35
CA GLN A 33 -13.72 -13.63 53.13
C GLN A 33 -13.17 -13.01 54.43
N ASN A 34 -13.76 -13.40 55.56
CA ASN A 34 -13.41 -12.88 56.87
C ASN A 34 -12.03 -13.33 57.37
N ASP A 35 -11.52 -14.45 56.88
CA ASP A 35 -10.24 -15.04 57.30
C ASP A 35 -9.05 -14.63 56.44
N PHE A 36 -9.22 -13.60 55.64
CA PHE A 36 -8.19 -13.18 54.67
C PHE A 36 -7.50 -11.91 55.14
N ASN A 37 -6.16 -11.94 55.18
CA ASN A 37 -5.36 -10.75 55.52
C ASN A 37 -5.17 -9.84 54.31
N TRP A 38 -5.96 -8.79 54.22
CA TRP A 38 -5.86 -7.78 53.12
C TRP A 38 -4.72 -6.76 53.31
N ASN A 39 -3.94 -6.80 54.40
CA ASN A 39 -2.82 -5.90 54.68
C ASN A 39 -1.51 -6.39 54.09
N VAL A 40 -1.55 -7.10 53.01
CA VAL A 40 -0.37 -7.53 52.24
C VAL A 40 -0.07 -6.57 51.13
N THR A 41 1.19 -6.45 50.72
CA THR A 41 1.62 -5.62 49.58
C THR A 41 1.03 -6.19 48.28
N PRO A 42 0.19 -5.44 47.54
CA PRO A 42 -0.50 -5.95 46.35
C PRO A 42 0.46 -6.41 45.22
N SER A 43 1.66 -5.88 45.19
CA SER A 43 2.70 -6.22 44.20
C SER A 43 3.56 -7.43 44.59
N ASP A 44 3.42 -7.97 45.80
CA ASP A 44 4.17 -9.13 46.26
C ASP A 44 3.42 -10.44 45.90
N HIS A 45 3.76 -10.98 44.74
CA HIS A 45 3.17 -12.20 44.17
C HIS A 45 3.62 -13.49 44.90
N GLU A 46 4.62 -13.42 45.78
CA GLU A 46 5.13 -14.57 46.49
C GLU A 46 4.45 -14.83 47.81
N THR A 47 3.61 -13.88 48.28
CA THR A 47 2.85 -14.05 49.51
C THR A 47 1.84 -15.20 49.43
N LYS A 48 1.63 -15.85 50.55
CA LYS A 48 0.60 -16.91 50.69
C LYS A 48 -0.79 -16.40 50.35
N GLU A 49 -1.08 -15.18 50.75
CA GLU A 49 -2.33 -14.46 50.51
C GLU A 49 -2.57 -14.22 49.03
N PHE A 50 -1.56 -13.73 48.32
CA PHE A 50 -1.68 -13.55 46.87
C PHE A 50 -1.98 -14.88 46.16
N LYS A 51 -1.20 -15.94 46.48
CA LYS A 51 -1.38 -17.25 45.85
C LYS A 51 -2.80 -17.82 46.11
N LEU A 52 -3.32 -17.66 47.32
CA LEU A 52 -4.68 -18.12 47.67
C LEU A 52 -5.76 -17.35 46.88
N VAL A 53 -5.66 -16.04 46.78
CA VAL A 53 -6.59 -15.21 46.00
C VAL A 53 -6.50 -15.57 44.53
N TYR A 54 -5.28 -15.63 44.00
CA TYR A 54 -5.06 -15.95 42.60
C TYR A 54 -5.68 -17.29 42.19
N GLU A 55 -5.43 -18.35 42.96
CA GLU A 55 -6.03 -19.66 42.66
C GLU A 55 -7.56 -19.66 42.67
N LYS A 56 -8.18 -18.84 43.54
CA LYS A 56 -9.65 -18.72 43.61
C LYS A 56 -10.25 -17.95 42.43
N VAL A 57 -9.57 -16.90 41.92
CA VAL A 57 -10.11 -16.03 40.87
C VAL A 57 -9.59 -16.32 39.49
N LYS A 58 -8.53 -17.11 39.36
CA LYS A 58 -7.87 -17.41 38.09
C LYS A 58 -8.85 -17.85 37.03
N ASN A 59 -9.69 -18.80 37.31
CA ASN A 59 -10.68 -19.31 36.35
C ASN A 59 -11.68 -18.22 35.93
N SER A 60 -12.15 -17.38 36.86
CA SER A 60 -13.05 -16.27 36.54
C SER A 60 -12.32 -15.20 35.71
N ILE A 61 -11.07 -14.90 36.03
CA ILE A 61 -10.25 -13.94 35.21
C ILE A 61 -10.04 -14.50 33.84
N ASP A 62 -9.58 -15.73 33.67
CA ASP A 62 -9.30 -16.36 32.38
C ASP A 62 -10.56 -16.42 31.49
N GLN A 63 -11.74 -16.67 32.09
CA GLN A 63 -12.98 -16.81 31.33
C GLN A 63 -13.74 -15.51 31.10
N LYS A 64 -13.62 -14.51 31.98
CA LYS A 64 -14.51 -13.33 32.01
C LYS A 64 -13.79 -12.00 31.83
N ALA A 65 -12.46 -11.96 31.95
CA ALA A 65 -11.71 -10.71 31.76
C ALA A 65 -11.75 -10.21 30.32
N LEU A 66 -11.86 -8.89 30.19
CA LEU A 66 -11.77 -8.16 28.92
C LEU A 66 -10.45 -7.43 28.88
N LEU A 67 -9.57 -7.82 28.01
CA LEU A 67 -8.24 -7.24 27.87
C LEU A 67 -8.15 -6.37 26.60
N PHE A 68 -7.70 -5.12 26.77
CA PHE A 68 -7.45 -4.18 25.67
C PHE A 68 -5.99 -3.74 25.70
N ILE A 69 -5.32 -3.73 24.56
CA ILE A 69 -3.96 -3.21 24.37
C ILE A 69 -4.09 -1.81 23.78
N PHE A 70 -3.51 -0.80 24.44
CA PHE A 70 -3.68 0.62 24.04
C PHE A 70 -3.27 0.89 22.61
N GLU A 71 -2.19 0.31 22.15
CA GLU A 71 -1.67 0.51 20.80
C GLU A 71 -2.63 -0.02 19.71
N ASN A 72 -3.30 -1.15 19.97
CA ASN A 72 -4.06 -1.89 18.97
C ASN A 72 -5.58 -1.79 19.13
N ASP A 73 -6.06 -1.50 20.34
CA ASP A 73 -7.48 -1.59 20.70
C ASP A 73 -8.10 -0.24 21.10
N ASP A 74 -7.45 0.91 20.82
CA ASP A 74 -7.87 2.25 21.26
C ASP A 74 -9.32 2.57 20.91
N LYS A 75 -9.74 2.32 19.68
CA LYS A 75 -11.11 2.59 19.21
C LYS A 75 -12.16 1.72 19.92
N GLU A 76 -11.83 0.46 20.15
CA GLU A 76 -12.72 -0.51 20.81
C GLU A 76 -12.79 -0.22 22.31
N LEU A 77 -11.68 0.11 22.94
CA LEU A 77 -11.62 0.54 24.33
C LEU A 77 -12.46 1.80 24.55
N LYS A 78 -12.34 2.82 23.71
CA LYS A 78 -13.16 4.03 23.78
C LYS A 78 -14.64 3.73 23.63
N LYS A 79 -15.01 2.86 22.69
CA LYS A 79 -16.40 2.40 22.49
C LYS A 79 -16.91 1.61 23.68
N PHE A 80 -16.09 0.73 24.25
CA PHE A 80 -16.40 -0.03 25.44
C PHE A 80 -16.64 0.88 26.65
N ILE A 81 -15.73 1.82 26.91
CA ILE A 81 -15.85 2.80 28.01
C ILE A 81 -17.12 3.63 27.84
N LYS A 82 -17.36 4.18 26.64
CA LYS A 82 -18.54 4.97 26.34
C LYS A 82 -19.84 4.21 26.60
N ASN A 83 -19.94 2.97 26.16
CA ASN A 83 -21.15 2.17 26.26
C ASN A 83 -21.42 1.65 27.70
N ASN A 84 -20.36 1.35 28.45
CA ASN A 84 -20.52 0.68 29.75
C ASN A 84 -20.39 1.64 30.94
N PHE A 85 -19.69 2.78 30.79
CA PHE A 85 -19.43 3.71 31.88
C PHE A 85 -20.07 5.08 31.68
N VAL A 86 -20.12 5.58 30.43
CA VAL A 86 -20.62 6.94 30.12
C VAL A 86 -22.13 6.96 29.86
N VAL A 87 -22.65 5.97 29.14
CA VAL A 87 -24.07 5.93 28.74
C VAL A 87 -24.94 5.26 29.79
N GLY A 88 -24.35 4.74 30.90
CA GLY A 88 -25.08 4.16 32.02
C GLY A 88 -25.84 2.87 31.72
N LYS A 89 -25.49 2.15 30.67
CA LYS A 89 -26.01 0.80 30.41
C LYS A 89 -25.22 -0.19 31.26
N PHE A 90 -25.82 -0.63 32.34
CA PHE A 90 -25.26 -1.69 33.20
C PHE A 90 -25.33 -3.03 32.47
N GLY A 91 -24.18 -3.60 32.15
CA GLY A 91 -23.99 -4.88 31.49
C GLY A 91 -22.86 -4.85 30.48
N LEU A 92 -22.18 -5.99 30.29
CA LEU A 92 -21.12 -6.12 29.26
C LEU A 92 -21.74 -5.97 27.89
N THR A 93 -21.65 -4.78 27.31
CA THR A 93 -22.05 -4.56 25.91
C THR A 93 -20.94 -5.03 25.00
N LYS A 94 -21.07 -6.24 24.49
CA LYS A 94 -20.17 -6.80 23.51
C LYS A 94 -20.22 -5.98 22.20
N THR A 95 -19.10 -5.91 21.49
CA THR A 95 -19.06 -5.31 20.16
C THR A 95 -19.82 -6.19 19.18
N LYS A 96 -20.87 -5.67 18.55
CA LYS A 96 -21.60 -6.38 17.50
C LYS A 96 -20.73 -6.52 16.26
N ILE A 97 -20.79 -7.69 15.66
CA ILE A 97 -20.08 -7.98 14.41
C ILE A 97 -21.03 -7.75 13.23
N ASP A 98 -20.52 -7.04 12.22
CA ASP A 98 -21.25 -6.71 11.01
C ASP A 98 -20.32 -6.79 9.76
N LYS A 99 -20.88 -6.50 8.60
CA LYS A 99 -20.15 -6.49 7.33
C LYS A 99 -18.95 -5.53 7.26
N ASN A 100 -18.88 -4.54 8.16
CA ASN A 100 -17.83 -3.51 8.10
C ASN A 100 -16.65 -3.82 9.03
N ASN A 101 -16.87 -4.64 10.07
CA ASN A 101 -15.85 -4.89 11.11
C ASN A 101 -15.35 -6.34 11.18
N PHE A 102 -16.02 -7.31 10.53
CA PHE A 102 -15.65 -8.73 10.65
C PHE A 102 -14.20 -9.00 10.19
N MET A 103 -13.70 -8.26 9.18
CA MET A 103 -12.31 -8.37 8.72
C MET A 103 -11.30 -7.81 9.72
N VAL A 104 -11.63 -6.69 10.36
CA VAL A 104 -10.78 -6.11 11.42
C VAL A 104 -10.68 -7.07 12.59
N ILE A 105 -11.79 -7.71 12.95
CA ILE A 105 -11.86 -8.71 14.03
C ILE A 105 -11.08 -9.97 13.62
N TYR A 106 -11.16 -10.40 12.36
CA TYR A 106 -10.35 -11.50 11.82
C TYR A 106 -8.85 -11.25 11.96
N ASN A 107 -8.37 -10.08 11.59
CA ASN A 107 -6.94 -9.75 11.71
C ASN A 107 -6.46 -9.78 13.18
N LYS A 108 -7.29 -9.40 14.12
CA LYS A 108 -7.00 -9.53 15.56
C LYS A 108 -7.06 -10.98 16.03
N TRP A 109 -7.98 -11.76 15.49
CA TRP A 109 -8.10 -13.20 15.75
C TRP A 109 -6.86 -13.96 15.29
N LEU A 110 -6.32 -13.62 14.10
CA LEU A 110 -5.06 -14.19 13.59
C LEU A 110 -3.88 -14.00 14.54
N GLN A 111 -3.85 -12.89 15.26
CA GLN A 111 -2.76 -12.57 16.18
C GLN A 111 -2.92 -13.24 17.55
N LYS A 112 -4.17 -13.38 18.03
CA LYS A 112 -4.46 -13.78 19.43
C LYS A 112 -4.94 -15.22 19.56
N VAL A 113 -5.79 -15.71 18.67
CA VAL A 113 -6.40 -17.03 18.76
C VAL A 113 -5.69 -18.07 17.90
N LYS A 114 -5.40 -17.76 16.65
CA LYS A 114 -4.74 -18.69 15.73
C LYS A 114 -3.48 -19.35 16.29
N PRO A 115 -2.55 -18.66 17.00
CA PRO A 115 -1.35 -19.28 17.53
C PRO A 115 -1.62 -20.36 18.59
N THR A 116 -2.81 -20.36 19.18
CA THR A 116 -3.21 -21.32 20.20
C THR A 116 -3.91 -22.58 19.65
N ILE A 117 -4.19 -22.63 18.36
CA ILE A 117 -4.81 -23.79 17.70
C ILE A 117 -3.72 -24.79 17.33
N ALA A 118 -3.87 -26.04 17.75
CA ALA A 118 -2.90 -27.13 17.54
C ALA A 118 -2.98 -27.70 16.10
N VAL A 119 -2.71 -26.87 15.09
CA VAL A 119 -2.78 -27.23 13.66
C VAL A 119 -1.44 -27.03 12.98
N ASN A 120 -1.07 -27.99 12.12
CA ASN A 120 -0.01 -27.76 11.15
C ASN A 120 -0.58 -26.96 9.97
N TRP A 121 -0.37 -25.65 9.98
CA TRP A 121 -0.95 -24.71 9.02
C TRP A 121 -0.51 -24.96 7.58
N ASP A 122 0.74 -25.44 7.37
CA ASP A 122 1.22 -25.74 6.01
C ASP A 122 0.51 -26.95 5.40
N LEU A 123 0.22 -27.95 6.23
CA LEU A 123 -0.56 -29.11 5.80
C LEU A 123 -2.03 -28.74 5.60
N ALA A 124 -2.64 -27.95 6.48
CA ALA A 124 -4.01 -27.48 6.33
C ALA A 124 -4.19 -26.71 5.01
N LYS A 125 -3.26 -25.78 4.69
CA LYS A 125 -3.26 -25.04 3.44
C LYS A 125 -3.17 -25.93 2.19
N LYS A 126 -2.33 -26.98 2.21
CA LYS A 126 -2.23 -27.95 1.11
C LYS A 126 -3.55 -28.70 0.87
N SER A 127 -4.36 -28.85 1.90
CA SER A 127 -5.66 -29.51 1.85
C SER A 127 -6.83 -28.55 1.56
N GLY A 128 -6.52 -27.28 1.30
CA GLY A 128 -7.50 -26.28 0.99
C GLY A 128 -8.25 -25.70 2.20
N ILE A 129 -7.78 -25.97 3.42
CA ILE A 129 -8.30 -25.37 4.65
C ILE A 129 -7.44 -24.16 4.97
N ILE A 130 -8.08 -23.02 5.12
CA ILE A 130 -7.41 -21.74 5.44
C ILE A 130 -7.67 -21.31 6.86
N ASP A 131 -6.86 -20.38 7.37
CA ASP A 131 -7.02 -19.80 8.70
C ASP A 131 -8.42 -19.20 8.89
N GLY A 132 -8.98 -18.62 7.82
CA GLY A 132 -10.32 -18.08 7.79
C GLY A 132 -11.44 -19.10 8.06
N ASP A 133 -11.23 -20.38 7.76
CA ASP A 133 -12.23 -21.42 8.04
C ASP A 133 -12.42 -21.63 9.54
N PHE A 134 -11.33 -21.55 10.31
CA PHE A 134 -11.38 -21.62 11.75
C PHE A 134 -12.05 -20.37 12.35
N TYR A 135 -11.77 -19.19 11.81
CA TYR A 135 -12.43 -17.97 12.21
C TYR A 135 -13.93 -17.98 11.90
N LEU A 136 -14.33 -18.47 10.72
CA LEU A 136 -15.74 -18.65 10.36
C LEU A 136 -16.43 -19.67 11.26
N ALA A 137 -15.73 -20.75 11.62
CA ALA A 137 -16.22 -21.71 12.61
C ALA A 137 -16.50 -21.05 13.96
N ASP A 138 -15.56 -20.23 14.45
CA ASP A 138 -15.74 -19.48 15.69
C ASP A 138 -16.93 -18.52 15.62
N LEU A 139 -17.08 -17.86 14.47
CA LEU A 139 -18.06 -16.80 14.28
C LEU A 139 -19.48 -17.32 14.08
N LEU A 140 -19.66 -18.44 13.39
CA LEU A 140 -20.94 -18.89 12.84
C LEU A 140 -21.39 -20.29 13.29
N SER A 141 -20.53 -21.13 13.90
CA SER A 141 -20.86 -22.53 14.17
C SER A 141 -21.77 -22.75 15.41
N GLN A 142 -22.23 -21.72 16.09
CA GLN A 142 -23.12 -21.85 17.21
C GLN A 142 -24.55 -22.14 16.78
N GLU A 143 -25.00 -23.39 17.02
CA GLU A 143 -26.42 -23.84 17.09
C GLU A 143 -27.19 -23.98 15.75
N ASN A 144 -26.65 -23.63 14.58
CA ASN A 144 -27.44 -23.69 13.35
C ASN A 144 -26.99 -24.80 12.39
N ASN A 145 -27.86 -25.83 12.20
CA ASN A 145 -27.59 -26.96 11.32
C ASN A 145 -27.46 -26.56 9.82
N THR A 146 -28.10 -25.49 9.40
CA THR A 146 -28.07 -24.99 8.02
C THR A 146 -26.73 -24.42 7.60
N LEU A 147 -25.93 -23.92 8.54
CA LEU A 147 -24.59 -23.40 8.23
C LEU A 147 -23.50 -24.47 8.19
N LYS A 148 -23.73 -25.65 8.77
CA LYS A 148 -22.74 -26.74 8.75
C LYS A 148 -22.35 -27.15 7.33
N GLU A 149 -23.27 -27.11 6.39
CA GLU A 149 -23.01 -27.44 5.00
C GLU A 149 -22.15 -26.42 4.24
N LYS A 150 -22.05 -25.19 4.78
CA LYS A 150 -21.29 -24.08 4.20
C LYS A 150 -19.90 -23.90 4.81
N LEU A 151 -19.62 -24.53 5.96
CA LEU A 151 -18.37 -24.37 6.69
C LEU A 151 -17.46 -25.59 6.54
N PHE A 152 -16.18 -25.37 6.31
CA PHE A 152 -15.17 -26.43 6.20
C PHE A 152 -14.63 -26.89 7.55
N VAL A 153 -14.80 -26.07 8.59
CA VAL A 153 -14.41 -26.32 9.98
C VAL A 153 -15.57 -25.96 10.86
N LEU A 154 -15.82 -26.79 11.88
CA LEU A 154 -16.87 -26.58 12.86
C LEU A 154 -16.26 -26.47 14.26
N LEU A 155 -16.62 -25.46 15.02
CA LEU A 155 -16.26 -25.34 16.42
C LEU A 155 -17.20 -26.19 17.27
N LYS A 156 -16.63 -27.08 18.09
CA LYS A 156 -17.29 -27.79 19.17
C LYS A 156 -16.95 -27.12 20.52
N LEU A 157 -17.35 -27.73 21.62
CA LEU A 157 -17.13 -27.15 22.96
C LEU A 157 -15.66 -26.76 23.22
N ASP A 158 -14.71 -27.60 22.87
CA ASP A 158 -13.29 -27.49 23.20
C ASP A 158 -12.33 -27.82 22.06
N HIS A 159 -12.87 -28.09 20.87
CA HIS A 159 -12.08 -28.48 19.71
C HIS A 159 -12.77 -28.09 18.39
N TYR A 160 -12.00 -28.11 17.30
CA TYR A 160 -12.53 -27.97 15.95
C TYR A 160 -12.64 -29.33 15.26
N GLU A 161 -13.76 -29.56 14.57
CA GLU A 161 -13.95 -30.67 13.65
C GLU A 161 -13.74 -30.20 12.20
N LEU A 162 -13.00 -30.96 11.42
CA LEU A 162 -12.74 -30.70 10.00
C LEU A 162 -13.70 -31.54 9.14
N ASP A 163 -14.54 -30.90 8.34
CA ASP A 163 -15.59 -31.56 7.56
C ASP A 163 -15.06 -32.29 6.31
N ARG A 164 -13.83 -32.06 5.90
CA ARG A 164 -13.21 -32.73 4.74
C ARG A 164 -12.34 -33.89 5.16
N LYS A 165 -12.75 -35.12 4.80
CA LYS A 165 -11.87 -36.28 4.74
C LYS A 165 -10.82 -36.03 3.68
N ILE A 166 -9.58 -35.94 4.09
CA ILE A 166 -8.46 -35.80 3.15
C ILE A 166 -8.15 -37.14 2.56
N ASN A 167 -7.95 -37.11 1.23
CA ASN A 167 -7.78 -38.23 0.35
C ASN A 167 -6.83 -39.36 0.83
N GLU A 168 -7.06 -40.54 0.30
CA GLU A 168 -6.39 -41.83 0.48
C GLU A 168 -4.86 -41.87 0.46
N SER A 169 -4.19 -40.74 0.30
CA SER A 169 -2.72 -40.65 0.34
C SER A 169 -2.14 -40.37 1.75
N GLY A 170 -2.91 -40.52 2.82
CA GLY A 170 -2.40 -40.65 4.17
C GLY A 170 -1.87 -39.39 4.86
N LEU A 171 -2.20 -38.18 4.42
CA LEU A 171 -1.59 -36.96 4.93
C LEU A 171 -2.37 -36.24 6.03
N PHE A 172 -3.61 -36.62 6.35
CA PHE A 172 -4.35 -36.13 7.50
C PHE A 172 -5.17 -37.22 8.18
N SER A 173 -4.71 -37.64 9.32
CA SER A 173 -5.48 -38.49 10.25
C SER A 173 -6.28 -37.69 11.28
N PHE A 174 -6.40 -36.36 11.13
CA PHE A 174 -7.05 -35.51 12.12
C PHE A 174 -8.44 -35.10 11.61
N SER A 175 -9.46 -35.74 12.15
CA SER A 175 -10.85 -35.25 12.06
C SER A 175 -11.13 -34.12 13.05
N SER A 176 -10.22 -33.85 13.99
CA SER A 176 -10.37 -32.81 15.01
C SER A 176 -9.03 -32.23 15.44
N THR A 177 -9.05 -30.98 15.92
CA THR A 177 -7.91 -30.31 16.53
C THR A 177 -8.35 -29.46 17.72
N SER A 178 -7.49 -29.30 18.72
CA SER A 178 -7.80 -28.62 19.98
C SER A 178 -6.91 -27.38 20.17
N PHE A 179 -7.08 -26.70 21.31
CA PHE A 179 -6.29 -25.54 21.70
C PHE A 179 -5.08 -25.95 22.57
N THR A 180 -3.93 -25.36 22.32
CA THR A 180 -2.70 -25.61 23.11
C THR A 180 -2.75 -24.97 24.49
N ASP A 181 -3.55 -23.91 24.66
CA ASP A 181 -3.73 -23.13 25.88
C ASP A 181 -5.04 -23.45 26.64
N LYS A 182 -5.63 -24.60 26.38
CA LYS A 182 -6.95 -24.99 26.94
C LYS A 182 -8.06 -23.97 26.67
N GLN A 183 -8.01 -23.33 25.49
CA GLN A 183 -9.02 -22.39 25.00
C GLN A 183 -9.05 -21.02 25.72
N VAL A 184 -8.04 -20.68 26.50
CA VAL A 184 -8.03 -19.41 27.27
C VAL A 184 -8.05 -18.21 26.37
N ALA A 185 -7.13 -18.10 25.44
CA ALA A 185 -7.04 -16.96 24.52
C ALA A 185 -8.29 -16.82 23.62
N HIS A 186 -8.84 -17.94 23.15
CA HIS A 186 -10.09 -17.99 22.41
C HIS A 186 -11.25 -17.41 23.23
N THR A 187 -11.42 -17.86 24.47
CA THR A 187 -12.48 -17.40 25.33
C THR A 187 -12.36 -15.91 25.65
N GLN A 188 -11.18 -15.45 26.04
CA GLN A 188 -10.90 -14.03 26.30
C GLN A 188 -11.14 -13.16 25.07
N PHE A 189 -10.77 -13.62 23.89
CA PHE A 189 -11.01 -12.90 22.62
C PHE A 189 -12.52 -12.71 22.38
N TRP A 190 -13.29 -13.80 22.43
CA TRP A 190 -14.72 -13.79 22.13
C TRP A 190 -15.60 -13.18 23.22
N ASN A 191 -15.09 -13.00 24.42
CA ASN A 191 -15.80 -12.22 25.46
C ASN A 191 -16.05 -10.76 25.04
N ARG A 192 -15.26 -10.21 24.12
CA ARG A 192 -15.38 -8.83 23.65
C ARG A 192 -16.38 -8.64 22.49
N TYR A 193 -16.76 -9.72 21.83
CA TYR A 193 -17.57 -9.67 20.62
C TYR A 193 -18.87 -10.44 20.78
N ASP A 194 -19.93 -9.88 20.18
CA ASP A 194 -21.25 -10.50 20.13
C ASP A 194 -21.32 -11.42 18.92
N ARG A 195 -21.40 -12.72 19.15
CA ARG A 195 -21.47 -13.74 18.11
C ARG A 195 -22.59 -14.76 18.35
N PRO A 196 -23.21 -15.32 17.32
CA PRO A 196 -22.99 -15.01 15.90
C PRO A 196 -23.43 -13.59 15.55
N PRO A 197 -22.95 -13.01 14.44
CA PRO A 197 -23.50 -11.77 13.91
C PRO A 197 -24.97 -11.96 13.53
N LYS A 198 -25.67 -10.88 13.20
CA LYS A 198 -27.06 -10.99 12.73
C LYS A 198 -27.12 -11.87 11.46
N GLU A 199 -28.18 -12.66 11.35
CA GLU A 199 -28.38 -13.60 10.26
C GLU A 199 -28.33 -12.95 8.86
N GLU A 200 -28.80 -11.72 8.75
CA GLU A 200 -28.71 -10.91 7.52
C GLU A 200 -27.27 -10.71 6.97
N TYR A 201 -26.24 -10.93 7.80
CA TYR A 201 -24.82 -10.80 7.42
C TYR A 201 -24.12 -12.13 7.15
N TRP A 202 -24.75 -13.27 7.43
CA TRP A 202 -24.09 -14.58 7.37
C TRP A 202 -23.64 -14.91 5.95
N ASP A 203 -24.54 -14.79 4.97
CA ASP A 203 -24.20 -15.07 3.57
C ASP A 203 -23.13 -14.12 3.07
N TYR A 204 -23.24 -12.84 3.41
CA TYR A 204 -22.21 -11.85 3.09
C TYR A 204 -20.83 -12.21 3.63
N ILE A 205 -20.75 -12.73 4.87
CA ILE A 205 -19.49 -13.10 5.53
C ILE A 205 -18.92 -14.40 4.93
N VAL A 206 -19.76 -15.41 4.72
CA VAL A 206 -19.36 -16.71 4.14
C VAL A 206 -18.90 -16.54 2.69
N GLU A 207 -19.61 -15.75 1.90
CA GLU A 207 -19.24 -15.43 0.52
C GLU A 207 -17.87 -14.77 0.38
N ARG A 208 -17.37 -14.19 1.45
CA ARG A 208 -16.07 -13.51 1.49
C ARG A 208 -14.99 -14.32 2.21
N ARG A 209 -15.15 -15.65 2.25
CA ARG A 209 -14.15 -16.57 2.79
C ARG A 209 -12.75 -16.34 2.21
N ASP A 210 -12.66 -16.01 0.94
CA ASP A 210 -11.41 -15.69 0.25
C ASP A 210 -10.73 -14.40 0.76
N LEU A 211 -11.48 -13.45 1.34
CA LEU A 211 -10.89 -12.32 2.05
C LEU A 211 -10.13 -12.74 3.30
N LEU A 212 -10.48 -13.92 3.84
CA LEU A 212 -9.85 -14.52 5.02
C LEU A 212 -8.57 -15.32 4.67
N VAL A 213 -8.14 -15.32 3.41
CA VAL A 213 -6.81 -15.84 3.03
C VAL A 213 -5.74 -14.91 3.57
N PRO A 214 -4.67 -15.43 4.20
CA PRO A 214 -3.59 -14.61 4.71
C PRO A 214 -3.04 -13.64 3.68
N GLN A 215 -2.76 -12.41 4.09
CA GLN A 215 -2.33 -11.32 3.23
C GLN A 215 -1.08 -11.67 2.40
N ASP A 216 -0.12 -12.39 2.99
CA ASP A 216 1.09 -12.85 2.32
C ASP A 216 0.82 -13.81 1.16
N VAL A 217 -0.22 -14.64 1.27
CA VAL A 217 -0.64 -15.57 0.19
C VAL A 217 -1.31 -14.81 -0.94
N ARG A 218 -2.18 -13.83 -0.61
CA ARG A 218 -2.85 -12.97 -1.60
C ARG A 218 -1.87 -12.06 -2.33
N GLU A 219 -0.94 -11.44 -1.61
CA GLU A 219 0.12 -10.61 -2.21
C GLU A 219 1.01 -11.40 -3.17
N ARG A 220 1.34 -12.65 -2.85
CA ARG A 220 2.09 -13.55 -3.76
C ARG A 220 1.32 -13.90 -5.02
N LYS A 221 0.01 -14.13 -4.92
CA LYS A 221 -0.87 -14.43 -6.06
C LYS A 221 -1.33 -13.17 -6.79
N GLY A 222 -1.18 -11.98 -6.20
CA GLY A 222 -1.68 -10.72 -6.75
C GLY A 222 -3.20 -10.63 -6.81
N SER A 223 -3.91 -11.47 -6.04
CA SER A 223 -5.37 -11.53 -6.03
C SER A 223 -5.95 -10.43 -5.18
N PHE A 224 -6.71 -9.52 -5.78
CA PHE A 224 -7.39 -8.41 -5.11
C PHE A 224 -8.88 -8.44 -5.41
N PHE A 225 -9.68 -8.21 -4.37
CA PHE A 225 -11.13 -8.20 -4.49
C PHE A 225 -11.63 -6.89 -5.08
N THR A 226 -12.56 -6.98 -6.03
CA THR A 226 -13.27 -5.81 -6.55
C THR A 226 -14.42 -5.46 -5.61
N PRO A 227 -14.41 -4.30 -4.93
CA PRO A 227 -15.54 -3.84 -4.11
C PRO A 227 -16.82 -3.67 -4.93
N GLN A 228 -17.97 -3.98 -4.33
CA GLN A 228 -19.28 -3.95 -4.99
C GLN A 228 -19.57 -2.60 -5.70
N LYS A 229 -19.20 -1.48 -5.09
CA LYS A 229 -19.36 -0.15 -5.70
C LYS A 229 -18.63 0.01 -7.03
N TRP A 230 -17.46 -0.63 -7.19
CA TRP A 230 -16.70 -0.60 -8.44
C TRP A 230 -17.25 -1.61 -9.45
N VAL A 231 -17.81 -2.72 -8.98
CA VAL A 231 -18.55 -3.66 -9.83
C VAL A 231 -19.76 -2.96 -10.47
N GLU A 232 -20.58 -2.31 -9.67
CA GLU A 232 -21.75 -1.56 -10.14
C GLU A 232 -21.39 -0.42 -11.12
N LEU A 233 -20.34 0.34 -10.79
CA LEU A 233 -19.85 1.41 -11.66
C LEU A 233 -19.31 0.85 -12.98
N SER A 234 -18.53 -0.22 -12.96
CA SER A 234 -17.97 -0.83 -14.16
C SER A 234 -19.06 -1.40 -15.08
N GLN A 235 -20.14 -1.99 -14.52
CA GLN A 235 -21.30 -2.46 -15.30
C GLN A 235 -22.06 -1.29 -15.96
N LYS A 236 -22.16 -0.14 -15.29
CA LYS A 236 -22.70 1.09 -15.90
C LYS A 236 -21.85 1.53 -17.09
N TYR A 237 -20.52 1.51 -16.97
CA TYR A 237 -19.63 1.86 -18.08
C TYR A 237 -19.71 0.86 -19.23
N LEU A 238 -19.95 -0.44 -18.94
CA LEU A 238 -20.26 -1.43 -19.97
C LEU A 238 -21.59 -1.10 -20.69
N THR A 239 -22.61 -0.70 -19.96
CA THR A 239 -23.87 -0.22 -20.54
C THR A 239 -23.66 0.98 -21.47
N ASP A 240 -22.86 1.96 -21.05
CA ASP A 240 -22.57 3.14 -21.87
C ASP A 240 -21.87 2.80 -23.20
N VAL A 241 -21.02 1.78 -23.22
CA VAL A 241 -20.22 1.40 -24.40
C VAL A 241 -20.92 0.37 -25.28
N LEU A 242 -21.64 -0.58 -24.68
CA LEU A 242 -22.21 -1.73 -25.37
C LEU A 242 -23.73 -1.60 -25.63
N GLY A 243 -24.40 -0.63 -24.96
CA GLY A 243 -25.85 -0.45 -25.02
C GLY A 243 -26.57 -1.06 -23.81
N GLU A 244 -27.81 -0.65 -23.59
CA GLU A 244 -28.58 -1.07 -22.40
C GLU A 244 -28.87 -2.56 -22.35
N ASP A 245 -29.07 -3.19 -23.51
CA ASP A 245 -29.38 -4.61 -23.64
C ASP A 245 -28.13 -5.52 -23.70
N TRP A 246 -26.95 -4.98 -23.36
CA TRP A 246 -25.68 -5.70 -23.55
C TRP A 246 -25.62 -7.07 -22.86
N GLN A 247 -26.26 -7.25 -21.72
CA GLN A 247 -26.24 -8.52 -20.99
C GLN A 247 -26.99 -9.64 -21.72
N ASP A 248 -27.95 -9.28 -22.58
CA ASP A 248 -28.66 -10.24 -23.43
C ASP A 248 -27.98 -10.44 -24.79
N GLU A 249 -27.29 -9.42 -25.28
CA GLU A 249 -26.64 -9.45 -26.58
C GLU A 249 -25.21 -9.98 -26.56
N TYR A 250 -24.50 -9.88 -25.43
CA TYR A 250 -23.10 -10.25 -25.30
C TYR A 250 -22.92 -11.45 -24.37
N TYR A 251 -21.90 -12.22 -24.65
CA TYR A 251 -21.37 -13.25 -23.77
C TYR A 251 -20.33 -12.60 -22.85
N VAL A 252 -20.28 -13.02 -21.58
CA VAL A 252 -19.33 -12.53 -20.59
C VAL A 252 -18.46 -13.68 -20.11
N TRP A 253 -17.16 -13.52 -20.15
CA TRP A 253 -16.25 -14.45 -19.51
C TRP A 253 -15.28 -13.74 -18.58
N ASP A 254 -15.36 -14.10 -17.28
CA ASP A 254 -14.34 -13.75 -16.31
C ASP A 254 -13.36 -14.93 -16.19
N CYS A 255 -12.18 -14.78 -16.79
CA CYS A 255 -11.13 -15.81 -16.77
C CYS A 255 -10.20 -15.73 -15.56
N ALA A 256 -10.45 -14.79 -14.66
CA ALA A 256 -9.76 -14.60 -13.39
C ALA A 256 -10.77 -14.40 -12.24
N ALA A 257 -11.88 -15.14 -12.29
CA ALA A 257 -13.09 -14.86 -11.52
C ALA A 257 -12.90 -14.92 -9.98
N GLY A 258 -11.89 -15.64 -9.48
CA GLY A 258 -11.79 -15.91 -8.05
C GLY A 258 -13.10 -16.51 -7.56
N THR A 259 -13.77 -15.87 -6.62
CA THR A 259 -15.08 -16.32 -6.13
C THR A 259 -16.28 -15.71 -6.88
N GLY A 260 -16.06 -15.07 -8.03
CA GLY A 260 -17.11 -14.54 -8.90
C GLY A 260 -17.70 -13.19 -8.51
N ASN A 261 -17.00 -12.39 -7.72
CA ASN A 261 -17.51 -11.11 -7.24
C ASN A 261 -17.79 -10.09 -8.35
N LEU A 262 -16.93 -10.06 -9.36
CA LEU A 262 -17.07 -9.14 -10.49
C LEU A 262 -18.36 -9.40 -11.29
N LEU A 263 -18.85 -10.62 -11.26
CA LEU A 263 -20.06 -11.05 -11.97
C LEU A 263 -21.35 -10.80 -11.18
N ALA A 264 -21.25 -10.28 -9.94
CA ALA A 264 -22.41 -9.98 -9.11
C ALA A 264 -23.26 -8.87 -9.75
N GLY A 265 -24.57 -9.07 -9.78
CA GLY A 265 -25.52 -8.13 -10.38
C GLY A 265 -25.79 -8.34 -11.87
N LEU A 266 -25.04 -9.20 -12.56
CA LEU A 266 -25.36 -9.58 -13.93
C LEU A 266 -26.64 -10.44 -13.97
N THR A 267 -27.49 -10.18 -14.97
CA THR A 267 -28.87 -10.69 -15.00
C THR A 267 -29.05 -11.95 -15.86
N ASN A 268 -28.23 -12.15 -16.91
CA ASN A 268 -28.38 -13.26 -17.83
C ASN A 268 -27.34 -14.36 -17.63
N LYS A 269 -27.61 -15.29 -16.71
CA LYS A 269 -26.73 -16.42 -16.38
C LYS A 269 -26.35 -17.33 -17.58
N TYR A 270 -27.17 -17.35 -18.61
CA TYR A 270 -26.90 -18.18 -19.80
C TYR A 270 -25.75 -17.65 -20.65
N ASN A 271 -25.44 -16.37 -20.49
CA ASN A 271 -24.38 -15.69 -21.22
C ASN A 271 -23.10 -15.49 -20.38
N ILE A 272 -23.04 -15.99 -19.14
CA ILE A 272 -21.93 -15.73 -18.20
C ILE A 272 -21.11 -16.99 -18.00
N TRP A 273 -19.79 -16.90 -18.16
CA TRP A 273 -18.79 -17.91 -17.81
C TRP A 273 -17.82 -17.36 -16.77
N ALA A 274 -17.43 -18.22 -15.85
CA ALA A 274 -16.46 -17.90 -14.80
C ALA A 274 -15.41 -19.01 -14.69
N SER A 275 -14.15 -18.64 -14.76
CA SER A 275 -13.07 -19.60 -14.52
C SER A 275 -12.00 -19.01 -13.59
N THR A 276 -11.36 -19.88 -12.84
CA THR A 276 -10.33 -19.51 -11.86
C THR A 276 -9.26 -20.60 -11.78
N LEU A 277 -8.08 -20.21 -11.30
CA LEU A 277 -6.94 -21.11 -11.15
C LEU A 277 -7.18 -22.16 -10.07
N ASP A 278 -7.81 -21.79 -8.96
CA ASP A 278 -7.99 -22.65 -7.79
C ASP A 278 -9.37 -23.35 -7.81
N ASN A 279 -9.39 -24.66 -7.72
CA ASN A 279 -10.64 -25.42 -7.63
C ASN A 279 -11.49 -25.04 -6.42
N GLN A 280 -10.87 -24.55 -5.38
CA GLN A 280 -11.51 -24.08 -4.16
C GLN A 280 -12.43 -22.88 -4.42
N ASP A 281 -11.99 -21.94 -5.28
CA ASP A 281 -12.81 -20.80 -5.69
C ASP A 281 -14.00 -21.26 -6.57
N VAL A 282 -13.81 -22.32 -7.37
CA VAL A 282 -14.90 -22.96 -8.13
C VAL A 282 -15.99 -23.49 -7.19
N GLU A 283 -15.60 -24.17 -6.11
CA GLU A 283 -16.56 -24.68 -5.12
C GLU A 283 -17.30 -23.54 -4.40
N VAL A 284 -16.62 -22.45 -4.09
CA VAL A 284 -17.26 -21.24 -3.53
C VAL A 284 -18.28 -20.66 -4.50
N MET A 285 -17.95 -20.54 -5.79
CA MET A 285 -18.92 -20.06 -6.79
C MET A 285 -20.12 -21.00 -6.92
N ARG A 286 -19.91 -22.31 -6.86
CA ARG A 286 -21.00 -23.31 -6.87
C ARG A 286 -21.90 -23.21 -5.64
N ASP A 287 -21.32 -22.97 -4.48
CA ASP A 287 -22.11 -22.74 -3.26
C ASP A 287 -22.90 -21.42 -3.33
N ARG A 288 -22.34 -20.38 -3.94
CA ARG A 288 -23.07 -19.14 -4.26
C ARG A 288 -24.25 -19.39 -5.21
N ILE A 289 -24.09 -20.25 -6.21
CA ILE A 289 -25.18 -20.63 -7.14
C ILE A 289 -26.31 -21.31 -6.37
N LYS A 290 -26.01 -22.25 -5.47
CA LYS A 290 -27.01 -22.90 -4.61
C LYS A 290 -27.77 -21.89 -3.73
N ASN A 291 -27.12 -20.77 -3.37
CA ASN A 291 -27.69 -19.70 -2.58
C ASN A 291 -28.29 -18.55 -3.43
N GLY A 292 -28.53 -18.77 -4.72
CA GLY A 292 -29.25 -17.85 -5.58
C GLY A 292 -28.38 -16.90 -6.41
N ALA A 293 -27.06 -17.09 -6.45
CA ALA A 293 -26.22 -16.34 -7.38
C ALA A 293 -26.61 -16.65 -8.83
N ASN A 294 -26.67 -15.62 -9.66
CA ASN A 294 -27.16 -15.73 -11.04
C ASN A 294 -26.06 -16.23 -12.00
N LEU A 295 -25.58 -17.45 -11.75
CA LEU A 295 -24.61 -18.18 -12.55
C LEU A 295 -25.13 -19.59 -12.82
N LEU A 296 -24.61 -20.26 -13.86
CA LEU A 296 -24.86 -21.66 -14.10
C LEU A 296 -23.70 -22.52 -13.60
N ASP A 297 -24.00 -23.61 -12.91
CA ASP A 297 -22.98 -24.56 -12.43
C ASP A 297 -22.09 -25.10 -13.58
N SER A 298 -22.67 -25.37 -14.75
CA SER A 298 -21.94 -25.81 -15.93
C SER A 298 -21.04 -24.75 -16.59
N HIS A 299 -21.20 -23.47 -16.19
CA HIS A 299 -20.41 -22.34 -16.68
C HIS A 299 -19.31 -21.92 -15.72
N VAL A 300 -19.19 -22.59 -14.56
CA VAL A 300 -18.16 -22.33 -13.54
C VAL A 300 -17.19 -23.51 -13.51
N PHE A 301 -15.90 -23.25 -13.75
CA PHE A 301 -14.91 -24.31 -13.91
C PHE A 301 -13.49 -23.86 -13.55
N GLN A 302 -12.63 -24.82 -13.23
CA GLN A 302 -11.21 -24.58 -13.02
C GLN A 302 -10.51 -24.45 -14.38
N PHE A 303 -9.67 -23.41 -14.52
CA PHE A 303 -8.88 -23.20 -15.73
C PHE A 303 -7.68 -22.30 -15.44
N ASP A 304 -6.48 -22.77 -15.77
CA ASP A 304 -5.28 -21.95 -15.71
C ASP A 304 -5.17 -21.10 -16.98
N PHE A 305 -5.64 -19.86 -16.91
CA PHE A 305 -5.67 -18.97 -18.08
C PHE A 305 -4.31 -18.67 -18.67
N LEU A 306 -3.19 -18.89 -17.99
CA LEU A 306 -1.85 -18.64 -18.52
C LEU A 306 -1.15 -19.88 -19.06
N ASN A 307 -1.61 -21.10 -18.70
CA ASN A 307 -0.95 -22.34 -19.10
C ASN A 307 -1.83 -23.29 -19.89
N ASP A 308 -3.14 -23.33 -19.61
CA ASP A 308 -4.04 -24.31 -20.23
C ASP A 308 -4.39 -23.95 -21.67
N ASP A 309 -4.56 -24.99 -22.50
CA ASP A 309 -5.07 -24.86 -23.86
C ASP A 309 -6.60 -24.68 -23.87
N PHE A 310 -7.14 -23.90 -24.83
CA PHE A 310 -8.58 -23.64 -24.92
C PHE A 310 -9.42 -24.90 -25.26
N SER A 311 -8.81 -25.98 -25.63
CA SER A 311 -9.50 -27.28 -25.77
C SER A 311 -10.05 -27.84 -24.45
N LYS A 312 -9.51 -27.36 -23.29
CA LYS A 312 -10.01 -27.72 -21.95
C LYS A 312 -11.26 -26.94 -21.53
N LEU A 313 -11.63 -25.90 -22.26
CA LEU A 313 -12.82 -25.08 -21.93
C LEU A 313 -14.11 -25.89 -22.17
N PRO A 314 -15.22 -25.54 -21.48
CA PRO A 314 -16.53 -26.10 -21.83
C PRO A 314 -16.89 -25.88 -23.29
N LYS A 315 -17.47 -26.89 -23.92
CA LYS A 315 -17.77 -26.88 -25.36
C LYS A 315 -18.55 -25.63 -25.83
N PRO A 316 -19.58 -25.16 -25.12
CA PRO A 316 -20.29 -23.94 -25.53
C PRO A 316 -19.39 -22.68 -25.56
N LEU A 317 -18.41 -22.56 -24.63
CA LEU A 317 -17.47 -21.45 -24.64
C LEU A 317 -16.45 -21.59 -25.78
N GLN A 318 -15.97 -22.81 -26.07
CA GLN A 318 -15.14 -23.05 -27.25
C GLN A 318 -15.87 -22.64 -28.55
N ASP A 319 -17.17 -22.95 -28.68
CA ASP A 319 -17.97 -22.57 -29.83
C ASP A 319 -18.12 -21.04 -29.98
N ILE A 320 -18.16 -20.30 -28.85
CA ILE A 320 -18.17 -18.84 -28.89
C ILE A 320 -16.82 -18.31 -29.36
N ILE A 321 -15.72 -18.81 -28.81
CA ILE A 321 -14.36 -18.36 -29.15
C ILE A 321 -14.02 -18.69 -30.60
N ASN A 322 -14.39 -19.87 -31.08
CA ASN A 322 -14.07 -20.33 -32.44
C ASN A 322 -14.98 -19.72 -33.52
N ASN A 323 -16.14 -19.19 -33.15
CA ASN A 323 -17.06 -18.58 -34.13
C ASN A 323 -16.82 -17.07 -34.18
N PRO A 324 -16.32 -16.48 -35.29
CA PRO A 324 -16.00 -15.08 -35.41
C PRO A 324 -17.18 -14.13 -35.10
N LYS A 325 -18.41 -14.51 -35.44
CA LYS A 325 -19.60 -13.68 -35.17
C LYS A 325 -19.94 -13.67 -33.69
N LYS A 326 -19.89 -14.82 -33.01
CA LYS A 326 -20.12 -14.91 -31.56
C LYS A 326 -19.01 -14.27 -30.78
N ARG A 327 -17.75 -14.44 -31.19
CA ARG A 327 -16.59 -13.88 -30.56
C ARG A 327 -16.60 -12.33 -30.52
N LYS A 328 -17.14 -11.69 -31.57
CA LYS A 328 -17.36 -10.24 -31.57
C LYS A 328 -18.31 -9.76 -30.47
N LYS A 329 -19.16 -10.64 -30.00
CA LYS A 329 -20.08 -10.43 -28.89
C LYS A 329 -19.55 -10.98 -27.54
N LEU A 330 -18.27 -11.35 -27.45
CA LEU A 330 -17.64 -11.80 -26.22
C LEU A 330 -16.97 -10.64 -25.51
N VAL A 331 -17.31 -10.44 -24.23
CA VAL A 331 -16.69 -9.49 -23.31
C VAL A 331 -15.85 -10.27 -22.30
N MET A 332 -14.56 -10.07 -22.33
CA MET A 332 -13.65 -10.53 -21.28
C MET A 332 -13.72 -9.53 -20.15
N TYR A 333 -14.55 -9.79 -19.15
CA TYR A 333 -14.78 -8.87 -18.02
C TYR A 333 -14.03 -9.38 -16.79
N ILE A 334 -12.88 -8.76 -16.49
CA ILE A 334 -11.87 -9.32 -15.61
C ILE A 334 -11.29 -8.31 -14.63
N ASN A 335 -10.90 -8.80 -13.47
CA ASN A 335 -9.96 -8.12 -12.57
C ASN A 335 -8.74 -9.06 -12.37
N PRO A 336 -7.79 -9.06 -13.32
CA PRO A 336 -6.67 -9.99 -13.30
C PRO A 336 -5.70 -9.69 -12.15
N PRO A 337 -4.91 -10.66 -11.67
CA PRO A 337 -3.98 -10.47 -10.59
C PRO A 337 -2.87 -9.45 -10.93
N TYR A 338 -2.55 -8.53 -9.97
CA TYR A 338 -1.54 -7.47 -10.14
C TYR A 338 -0.12 -7.87 -9.69
N ALA A 339 0.20 -9.17 -9.68
CA ALA A 339 1.53 -9.62 -9.31
C ALA A 339 2.58 -9.16 -10.33
N GLU A 340 3.71 -8.65 -9.83
CA GLU A 340 4.87 -8.25 -10.62
C GLU A 340 6.04 -9.22 -10.36
N GLY A 341 6.58 -9.83 -11.42
CA GLY A 341 7.79 -10.64 -11.40
C GLY A 341 9.02 -9.74 -11.39
N GLY A 342 9.66 -9.56 -10.25
CA GLY A 342 10.87 -8.75 -10.14
C GLY A 342 11.85 -9.30 -9.12
N SER A 343 13.15 -9.12 -9.39
CA SER A 343 14.27 -9.50 -8.53
C SER A 343 14.39 -8.66 -7.25
N SER A 344 13.31 -8.13 -6.70
CA SER A 344 13.38 -7.30 -5.49
C SER A 344 13.46 -8.14 -4.21
N LYS A 345 14.60 -8.78 -3.98
CA LYS A 345 14.99 -9.27 -2.64
C LYS A 345 15.08 -8.15 -1.58
N GLN A 346 14.85 -6.87 -1.94
CA GLN A 346 15.42 -5.76 -1.18
C GLN A 346 14.45 -4.88 -0.39
N LYS A 347 13.12 -5.00 -0.46
CA LYS A 347 12.27 -4.03 0.26
C LYS A 347 11.19 -4.55 1.20
N THR A 348 10.81 -5.81 1.13
CA THR A 348 9.70 -6.31 1.97
C THR A 348 9.98 -7.61 2.72
N GLY A 349 11.18 -8.17 2.68
CA GLY A 349 11.49 -9.45 3.34
C GLY A 349 10.78 -10.68 2.74
N THR A 350 9.88 -10.49 1.76
CA THR A 350 9.09 -11.54 1.09
C THR A 350 9.58 -11.83 -0.34
N GLY A 351 10.88 -11.62 -0.59
CA GLY A 351 11.50 -11.53 -1.91
C GLY A 351 11.80 -12.87 -2.60
N GLU A 352 11.03 -13.91 -2.38
CA GLU A 352 11.02 -15.05 -3.27
C GLU A 352 10.01 -14.80 -4.39
N TYR A 353 10.38 -15.14 -5.62
CA TYR A 353 9.62 -14.98 -6.88
C TYR A 353 8.12 -15.11 -6.63
N LYS A 354 7.34 -14.10 -7.02
CA LYS A 354 5.89 -14.21 -7.00
C LYS A 354 5.54 -15.36 -7.95
N GLN A 355 5.07 -16.43 -7.35
CA GLN A 355 4.92 -17.73 -7.98
C GLN A 355 4.08 -17.62 -9.26
N GLY A 356 4.60 -18.07 -10.40
CA GLY A 356 3.90 -18.16 -11.67
C GLY A 356 3.97 -16.93 -12.59
N VAL A 357 4.59 -15.78 -12.18
CA VAL A 357 4.65 -14.60 -13.07
C VAL A 357 5.61 -14.80 -14.23
N ASN A 358 6.77 -15.40 -13.97
CA ASN A 358 7.83 -15.61 -14.98
C ASN A 358 7.93 -17.08 -15.44
N GLU A 359 7.01 -17.94 -15.03
CA GLU A 359 7.06 -19.39 -15.26
C GLU A 359 5.74 -19.89 -15.83
N ASN A 360 5.26 -19.29 -16.93
CA ASN A 360 4.05 -19.72 -17.60
C ASN A 360 4.16 -19.62 -19.12
N LYS A 361 3.32 -20.39 -19.83
CA LYS A 361 3.33 -20.50 -21.29
C LYS A 361 3.14 -19.15 -21.99
N ILE A 362 2.30 -18.26 -21.47
CA ILE A 362 1.99 -16.96 -22.08
C ILE A 362 3.19 -16.02 -21.94
N HIS A 363 3.87 -16.05 -20.77
CA HIS A 363 5.13 -15.31 -20.57
C HIS A 363 6.14 -15.67 -21.66
N ASP A 364 6.35 -16.95 -21.94
CA ASP A 364 7.34 -17.42 -22.91
C ASP A 364 6.89 -17.15 -24.36
N THR A 365 5.60 -17.34 -24.65
CA THR A 365 5.04 -17.18 -26.01
C THR A 365 5.09 -15.73 -26.49
N TYR A 366 4.86 -14.77 -25.59
CA TYR A 366 4.74 -13.35 -25.96
C TYR A 366 5.86 -12.49 -25.40
N HIS A 367 6.97 -13.09 -24.92
CA HIS A 367 8.10 -12.40 -24.32
C HIS A 367 8.56 -11.21 -25.16
N ASP A 368 8.83 -11.40 -26.44
CA ASP A 368 9.34 -10.37 -27.35
C ASP A 368 8.35 -9.23 -27.59
N LYS A 369 7.03 -9.53 -27.54
CA LYS A 369 5.97 -8.53 -27.75
C LYS A 369 5.66 -7.72 -26.51
N LEU A 370 5.83 -8.32 -25.34
CA LEU A 370 5.54 -7.69 -24.05
C LEU A 370 6.76 -7.00 -23.45
N SER A 371 7.98 -7.52 -23.72
CA SER A 371 9.26 -7.01 -23.21
C SER A 371 9.18 -6.67 -21.71
N GLY A 372 9.42 -5.41 -21.33
CA GLY A 372 9.33 -4.96 -19.94
C GLY A 372 7.97 -5.15 -19.27
N GLY A 373 6.88 -5.10 -20.04
CA GLY A 373 5.50 -5.33 -19.58
C GLY A 373 5.22 -6.79 -19.20
N ASN A 374 6.03 -7.74 -19.70
CA ASN A 374 5.88 -9.17 -19.40
C ASN A 374 6.06 -9.53 -17.91
N ARG A 375 6.64 -8.62 -17.14
CA ARG A 375 6.76 -8.76 -15.67
C ARG A 375 5.45 -8.56 -14.91
N GLU A 376 4.43 -8.01 -15.55
CA GLU A 376 3.13 -7.73 -14.95
C GLU A 376 2.13 -8.79 -15.39
N LEU A 377 1.56 -9.52 -14.42
CA LEU A 377 0.68 -10.65 -14.71
C LEU A 377 -0.56 -10.23 -15.52
N TYR A 378 -1.18 -9.09 -15.17
CA TYR A 378 -2.33 -8.58 -15.90
C TYR A 378 -2.01 -8.29 -17.38
N ALA A 379 -0.77 -7.88 -17.70
CA ALA A 379 -0.37 -7.66 -19.10
C ALA A 379 -0.32 -8.97 -19.90
N GLN A 380 0.06 -10.08 -19.26
CA GLN A 380 0.03 -11.41 -19.88
C GLN A 380 -1.42 -11.86 -20.18
N PHE A 381 -2.36 -11.58 -19.25
CA PHE A 381 -3.79 -11.80 -19.48
C PHE A 381 -4.29 -11.02 -20.70
N LEU A 382 -3.99 -9.72 -20.74
CA LEU A 382 -4.41 -8.86 -21.85
C LEU A 382 -3.80 -9.31 -23.19
N ALA A 383 -2.54 -9.68 -23.21
CA ALA A 383 -1.86 -10.19 -24.39
C ALA A 383 -2.51 -11.48 -24.90
N ARG A 384 -2.76 -12.45 -24.01
CA ARG A 384 -3.43 -13.69 -24.40
C ARG A 384 -4.81 -13.42 -25.00
N ILE A 385 -5.62 -12.58 -24.37
CA ILE A 385 -6.94 -12.23 -24.92
C ILE A 385 -6.79 -11.56 -26.29
N TYR A 386 -5.91 -10.59 -26.42
CA TYR A 386 -5.75 -9.85 -27.67
C TYR A 386 -5.28 -10.72 -28.84
N PHE A 387 -4.30 -11.62 -28.60
CA PHE A 387 -3.72 -12.43 -29.65
C PHE A 387 -4.48 -13.72 -29.94
N GLU A 388 -5.09 -14.36 -28.91
CA GLU A 388 -5.73 -15.65 -29.04
C GLU A 388 -7.28 -15.59 -29.13
N ILE A 389 -7.89 -14.45 -28.69
CA ILE A 389 -9.34 -14.21 -28.76
C ILE A 389 -9.62 -12.88 -29.49
N PRO A 390 -9.10 -12.71 -30.73
CA PRO A 390 -9.21 -11.44 -31.45
C PRO A 390 -10.65 -11.06 -31.76
N ASN A 391 -10.94 -9.78 -31.87
CA ASN A 391 -12.25 -9.17 -32.11
C ASN A 391 -13.25 -9.29 -30.93
N SER A 392 -12.78 -9.68 -29.74
CA SER A 392 -13.57 -9.61 -28.51
C SER A 392 -13.52 -8.18 -27.90
N LYS A 393 -14.28 -7.95 -26.83
CA LYS A 393 -14.12 -6.78 -25.95
C LYS A 393 -13.35 -7.18 -24.72
N ILE A 394 -12.58 -6.26 -24.17
CA ILE A 394 -11.91 -6.45 -22.87
C ILE A 394 -12.40 -5.34 -21.95
N ALA A 395 -12.91 -5.71 -20.78
CA ALA A 395 -13.31 -4.79 -19.73
C ALA A 395 -12.54 -5.20 -18.46
N GLU A 396 -11.58 -4.39 -18.02
CA GLU A 396 -10.63 -4.86 -17.02
C GLU A 396 -10.23 -3.77 -16.02
N PHE A 397 -9.97 -4.23 -14.79
CA PHE A 397 -9.31 -3.43 -13.77
C PHE A 397 -7.81 -3.71 -13.79
N SER A 398 -7.01 -2.68 -13.98
CA SER A 398 -5.56 -2.76 -13.78
C SER A 398 -4.94 -1.40 -13.50
N THR A 399 -3.64 -1.38 -13.19
CA THR A 399 -2.91 -0.13 -12.97
C THR A 399 -2.77 0.68 -14.26
N LEU A 400 -2.52 1.98 -14.14
CA LEU A 400 -2.32 2.86 -15.30
C LEU A 400 -0.95 2.70 -15.97
N LYS A 401 -0.08 1.81 -15.48
CA LYS A 401 1.25 1.56 -16.05
C LYS A 401 1.19 1.21 -17.54
N ILE A 402 0.18 0.44 -17.96
CA ILE A 402 -0.01 0.01 -19.36
C ILE A 402 -0.13 1.21 -20.32
N LEU A 403 -0.73 2.31 -19.87
CA LEU A 403 -0.95 3.50 -20.69
C LEU A 403 0.29 4.39 -20.74
N GLN A 404 0.98 4.59 -19.59
CA GLN A 404 1.92 5.68 -19.40
C GLN A 404 3.38 5.24 -19.20
N SER A 405 3.64 4.04 -18.64
CA SER A 405 4.98 3.66 -18.24
C SER A 405 5.90 3.31 -19.41
N SER A 406 7.19 3.68 -19.29
CA SER A 406 8.24 3.30 -20.26
C SER A 406 8.46 1.79 -20.36
N HIS A 407 8.12 1.01 -19.32
CA HIS A 407 8.20 -0.46 -19.36
C HIS A 407 7.17 -1.12 -20.28
N PHE A 408 6.15 -0.38 -20.70
CA PHE A 408 5.08 -0.84 -21.58
C PHE A 408 5.19 -0.30 -23.01
N LEU A 409 6.32 0.26 -23.42
CA LEU A 409 6.52 0.76 -24.77
C LEU A 409 6.28 -0.33 -25.82
N ASP A 410 7.00 -1.45 -25.73
CA ASP A 410 6.84 -2.57 -26.67
C ASP A 410 5.44 -3.17 -26.62
N PHE A 411 4.85 -3.28 -25.41
CA PHE A 411 3.47 -3.72 -25.27
C PHE A 411 2.51 -2.83 -26.07
N ARG A 412 2.60 -1.49 -25.92
CA ARG A 412 1.72 -0.55 -26.65
C ARG A 412 1.90 -0.60 -28.17
N GLN A 413 3.08 -0.94 -28.66
CA GLN A 413 3.32 -1.11 -30.09
C GLN A 413 2.63 -2.35 -30.68
N HIS A 414 2.40 -3.38 -29.86
CA HIS A 414 1.81 -4.64 -30.30
C HIS A 414 0.33 -4.79 -29.91
N PHE A 415 -0.10 -4.20 -28.79
CA PHE A 415 -1.46 -4.21 -28.30
C PHE A 415 -2.21 -2.97 -28.81
N LEU A 416 -2.79 -3.11 -30.00
CA LEU A 416 -3.44 -2.00 -30.72
C LEU A 416 -4.95 -1.96 -30.52
N ALA A 417 -5.49 -2.58 -29.47
CA ALA A 417 -6.91 -2.48 -29.16
C ALA A 417 -7.29 -1.02 -28.88
N LYS A 418 -8.41 -0.56 -29.47
CA LYS A 418 -8.91 0.79 -29.19
C LYS A 418 -9.39 0.88 -27.74
N LEU A 419 -8.89 1.83 -26.96
CA LEU A 419 -9.42 2.17 -25.66
C LEU A 419 -10.67 3.04 -25.84
N GLU A 420 -11.84 2.50 -25.51
CA GLU A 420 -13.13 3.20 -25.76
C GLU A 420 -13.57 4.04 -24.56
N LYS A 421 -13.32 3.58 -23.31
CA LYS A 421 -13.71 4.29 -22.09
C LYS A 421 -12.85 3.89 -20.89
N LEU A 422 -12.71 4.80 -19.94
CA LEU A 422 -11.90 4.61 -18.75
C LEU A 422 -12.43 5.42 -17.57
N PHE A 423 -12.45 4.81 -16.38
CA PHE A 423 -12.48 5.57 -15.12
C PHE A 423 -11.36 5.16 -14.18
N VAL A 424 -11.05 6.03 -13.23
CA VAL A 424 -9.93 5.87 -12.29
C VAL A 424 -10.42 5.98 -10.85
N VAL A 425 -9.93 5.09 -9.99
CA VAL A 425 -10.29 4.97 -8.58
C VAL A 425 -9.07 4.72 -7.69
N PRO A 426 -9.13 5.06 -6.38
CA PRO A 426 -8.02 4.79 -5.46
C PRO A 426 -7.84 3.29 -5.22
N ALA A 427 -6.61 2.80 -5.38
CA ALA A 427 -6.25 1.40 -5.11
C ALA A 427 -6.52 0.98 -3.66
N ALA A 428 -6.38 1.89 -2.71
CA ALA A 428 -6.65 1.65 -1.29
C ALA A 428 -8.11 1.22 -0.99
N THR A 429 -9.02 1.38 -1.96
CA THR A 429 -10.40 0.89 -1.86
C THR A 429 -10.56 -0.58 -2.19
N PHE A 430 -9.58 -1.18 -2.85
CA PHE A 430 -9.52 -2.63 -3.08
C PHE A 430 -8.93 -3.30 -1.85
N ASP A 431 -9.42 -4.51 -1.58
CA ASP A 431 -9.05 -5.20 -0.35
C ASP A 431 -7.55 -5.38 -0.17
N ASN A 432 -7.07 -5.01 1.02
CA ASN A 432 -5.68 -5.14 1.47
C ASN A 432 -4.61 -4.46 0.60
N VAL A 433 -5.00 -3.56 -0.29
CA VAL A 433 -4.05 -2.71 -0.99
C VAL A 433 -3.64 -1.57 -0.07
N LYS A 434 -2.38 -1.58 0.39
CA LYS A 434 -1.81 -0.52 1.24
C LYS A 434 -1.26 0.67 0.45
N GLY A 435 -1.18 0.55 -0.87
CA GLY A 435 -0.56 1.55 -1.74
C GLY A 435 -1.54 2.66 -2.14
N GLU A 436 -1.06 3.89 -2.11
CA GLU A 436 -1.78 5.06 -2.63
C GLU A 436 -1.45 5.25 -4.12
N PHE A 437 -2.14 4.51 -5.00
CA PHE A 437 -1.98 4.61 -6.45
C PHE A 437 -3.31 4.45 -7.17
N PRO A 438 -3.42 4.88 -8.45
CA PRO A 438 -4.66 4.76 -9.22
C PRO A 438 -4.81 3.36 -9.82
N ILE A 439 -6.03 2.81 -9.77
CA ILE A 439 -6.50 1.70 -10.59
C ILE A 439 -7.48 2.24 -11.63
N GLY A 440 -7.34 1.82 -12.88
CA GLY A 440 -8.25 2.16 -13.96
C GLY A 440 -9.12 0.97 -14.34
N PHE A 441 -10.42 1.21 -14.51
CA PHE A 441 -11.28 0.31 -15.26
C PHE A 441 -11.29 0.75 -16.71
N LYS A 442 -10.88 -0.14 -17.60
CA LYS A 442 -10.66 0.14 -19.03
C LYS A 442 -11.52 -0.76 -19.90
N ILE A 443 -12.16 -0.17 -20.92
CA ILE A 443 -12.91 -0.93 -21.92
C ILE A 443 -12.19 -0.81 -23.25
N TRP A 444 -11.69 -1.97 -23.74
CA TRP A 444 -10.94 -2.09 -24.97
C TRP A 444 -11.75 -2.81 -26.04
N ASN A 445 -11.61 -2.33 -27.26
CA ASN A 445 -12.19 -2.95 -28.44
C ASN A 445 -11.10 -3.57 -29.33
N THR A 446 -10.93 -4.88 -29.28
CA THR A 446 -9.89 -5.55 -30.06
C THR A 446 -10.23 -5.72 -31.53
N ASP A 447 -11.48 -5.44 -31.96
CA ASP A 447 -11.91 -5.42 -33.37
C ASP A 447 -11.44 -4.13 -34.09
N LYS A 448 -11.13 -3.06 -33.31
CA LYS A 448 -10.61 -1.80 -33.82
C LYS A 448 -9.15 -1.66 -33.44
N LYS A 449 -8.31 -1.42 -34.43
CA LYS A 449 -6.88 -1.18 -34.21
C LYS A 449 -6.60 0.31 -34.16
N GLU A 450 -6.10 0.77 -33.04
CA GLU A 450 -5.75 2.18 -32.79
C GLU A 450 -4.55 2.26 -31.85
N VAL A 451 -3.58 3.08 -32.18
CA VAL A 451 -2.48 3.36 -31.27
C VAL A 451 -3.01 4.28 -30.17
N PHE A 452 -2.85 3.87 -28.92
CA PHE A 452 -3.24 4.73 -27.80
C PHE A 452 -2.32 5.95 -27.72
N ILE A 453 -2.89 7.14 -27.75
CA ILE A 453 -2.19 8.43 -27.60
C ILE A 453 -2.62 9.10 -26.31
N GLU A 454 -3.92 9.33 -26.14
CA GLU A 454 -4.49 10.00 -24.97
C GLU A 454 -5.96 9.61 -24.74
N ILE A 455 -6.42 9.77 -23.52
CA ILE A 455 -7.83 9.60 -23.16
C ILE A 455 -8.17 10.44 -21.92
N GLU A 456 -9.35 11.04 -21.92
CA GLU A 456 -9.92 11.62 -20.72
C GLU A 456 -10.58 10.53 -19.88
N ALA A 457 -10.20 10.44 -18.62
CA ALA A 457 -10.69 9.46 -17.65
C ALA A 457 -11.56 10.15 -16.60
N ASP A 458 -12.72 9.58 -16.29
CA ASP A 458 -13.49 9.99 -15.13
C ASP A 458 -12.80 9.57 -13.84
N VAL A 459 -12.78 10.43 -12.82
CA VAL A 459 -12.14 10.18 -11.53
C VAL A 459 -13.18 10.10 -10.43
N TYR A 460 -13.11 9.03 -9.64
CA TYR A 460 -13.99 8.81 -8.48
C TYR A 460 -13.16 8.68 -7.19
N ASP A 461 -13.68 9.23 -6.10
CA ASP A 461 -13.07 9.13 -4.78
C ASP A 461 -13.34 7.75 -4.11
N GLU A 462 -12.84 7.57 -2.89
CA GLU A 462 -13.04 6.35 -2.11
C GLU A 462 -14.50 6.01 -1.79
N ASN A 463 -15.43 6.95 -1.95
CA ASN A 463 -16.87 6.78 -1.73
C ASN A 463 -17.65 6.55 -3.03
N ALA A 464 -16.97 6.38 -4.15
CA ALA A 464 -17.52 6.29 -5.51
C ALA A 464 -18.25 7.59 -5.94
N LYS A 465 -17.85 8.74 -5.39
CA LYS A 465 -18.33 10.05 -5.85
C LYS A 465 -17.43 10.54 -6.98
N TYR A 466 -18.04 10.96 -8.07
CA TYR A 466 -17.33 11.63 -9.16
C TYR A 466 -16.70 12.95 -8.68
N ILE A 467 -15.39 13.11 -8.92
CA ILE A 467 -14.62 14.28 -8.48
C ILE A 467 -13.98 15.08 -9.63
N GLY A 468 -14.20 14.67 -10.88
CA GLY A 468 -13.68 15.35 -12.06
C GLY A 468 -13.11 14.40 -13.10
N THR A 469 -12.38 14.94 -14.05
CA THR A 469 -11.68 14.17 -15.09
C THR A 469 -10.18 14.35 -14.99
N LYS A 470 -9.45 13.43 -15.63
CA LYS A 470 -8.00 13.48 -15.79
C LYS A 470 -7.60 13.02 -17.18
N MET A 471 -6.74 13.79 -17.84
CA MET A 471 -6.11 13.35 -19.09
C MET A 471 -5.00 12.35 -18.81
N LEU A 472 -4.96 11.28 -19.58
CA LEU A 472 -3.92 10.27 -19.54
C LEU A 472 -3.27 10.13 -20.91
N TYR A 473 -1.93 10.12 -20.95
CA TYR A 473 -1.16 10.16 -22.17
C TYR A 473 -0.26 8.95 -22.33
N SER A 474 -0.02 8.54 -23.56
CA SER A 474 1.08 7.67 -23.93
C SER A 474 2.31 8.54 -24.28
N TYR A 475 3.50 7.99 -24.09
CA TYR A 475 4.75 8.69 -24.36
C TYR A 475 5.70 7.81 -25.16
N GLU A 476 6.48 8.44 -26.06
CA GLU A 476 7.59 7.81 -26.74
C GLU A 476 8.82 7.68 -25.82
N ASP A 477 9.76 6.80 -26.18
CA ASP A 477 10.97 6.57 -25.36
C ASP A 477 11.80 7.85 -25.14
N SER A 478 11.87 8.70 -26.15
CA SER A 478 12.59 9.99 -26.11
C SER A 478 12.00 11.02 -25.17
N GLU A 479 10.69 10.93 -24.88
CA GLU A 479 9.96 11.90 -24.07
C GLU A 479 10.13 11.70 -22.56
N TYR A 480 10.69 10.58 -22.09
CA TYR A 480 10.81 10.33 -20.67
C TYR A 480 11.93 11.14 -20.00
N TYR A 481 11.66 11.59 -18.78
CA TYR A 481 12.58 12.33 -17.91
C TYR A 481 13.97 11.70 -17.79
N SER A 482 14.08 10.39 -17.77
CA SER A 482 15.37 9.70 -17.70
C SER A 482 16.30 10.05 -18.90
N LYS A 483 15.75 10.40 -20.02
CA LYS A 483 16.54 10.87 -21.20
C LYS A 483 17.06 12.28 -20.98
N PHE A 484 16.25 13.17 -20.40
CA PHE A 484 16.69 14.50 -19.99
C PHE A 484 17.82 14.41 -18.95
N VAL A 485 17.65 13.62 -17.90
CA VAL A 485 18.70 13.46 -16.89
C VAL A 485 19.98 12.88 -17.48
N ASN A 486 19.89 11.97 -18.45
CA ASN A 486 21.06 11.44 -19.14
C ASN A 486 21.76 12.48 -20.03
N SER A 487 21.03 13.46 -20.58
CA SER A 487 21.64 14.52 -21.44
C SER A 487 22.51 15.48 -20.66
N ILE A 488 22.24 15.70 -19.37
CA ILE A 488 23.04 16.60 -18.50
C ILE A 488 24.14 15.86 -17.73
N LYS A 489 24.33 14.56 -17.98
CA LYS A 489 25.30 13.73 -17.28
C LYS A 489 26.72 14.00 -17.81
N LEU A 490 27.57 14.43 -16.89
CA LEU A 490 29.01 14.64 -17.18
C LEU A 490 29.82 13.42 -16.67
N LYS A 491 31.01 13.23 -17.27
CA LYS A 491 31.89 12.09 -16.96
C LYS A 491 33.02 12.42 -15.99
N THR A 492 33.49 13.65 -15.98
CA THR A 492 34.67 14.11 -15.23
C THR A 492 34.40 15.46 -14.59
N GLY A 493 35.02 15.72 -13.45
CA GLY A 493 34.89 16.97 -12.70
C GLY A 493 35.11 16.76 -11.21
N PHE A 494 35.17 17.84 -10.45
CA PHE A 494 35.17 17.80 -9.00
C PHE A 494 33.74 17.57 -8.51
N ALA A 495 33.47 16.40 -7.95
CA ALA A 495 32.15 16.00 -7.49
C ALA A 495 31.83 16.65 -6.14
N ILE A 496 30.72 17.37 -6.06
CA ILE A 496 30.19 18.00 -4.85
C ILE A 496 28.98 17.26 -4.27
N GLY A 497 28.54 16.18 -4.91
CA GLY A 497 27.43 15.35 -4.50
C GLY A 497 27.06 14.34 -5.58
N TRP A 498 26.03 13.57 -5.27
CA TRP A 498 25.49 12.53 -6.15
C TRP A 498 23.97 12.63 -6.20
N LEU A 499 23.40 12.70 -7.41
CA LEU A 499 21.96 12.63 -7.66
C LEU A 499 21.56 11.20 -7.97
N GLU A 500 20.70 10.61 -7.14
CA GLU A 500 20.16 9.25 -7.28
C GLU A 500 18.80 9.23 -7.98
N GLY A 501 18.41 8.05 -8.50
CA GLY A 501 17.08 7.80 -9.05
C GLY A 501 16.89 8.25 -10.50
N THR A 502 17.95 8.56 -11.20
CA THR A 502 17.98 9.14 -12.55
C THR A 502 17.30 8.30 -13.65
N THR A 503 16.99 7.03 -13.38
CA THR A 503 16.34 6.11 -14.35
C THR A 503 14.84 5.93 -14.10
N ARG A 504 14.25 6.70 -13.18
CA ARG A 504 12.84 6.55 -12.75
C ARG A 504 12.03 7.76 -13.19
N ASN A 505 10.88 7.49 -13.83
CA ASN A 505 10.08 8.54 -14.45
C ASN A 505 8.79 8.89 -13.69
N SER A 506 8.24 8.03 -12.81
CA SER A 506 6.95 8.24 -12.14
C SER A 506 7.07 8.75 -10.70
N PHE A 507 6.00 9.33 -10.16
CA PHE A 507 5.89 9.74 -8.75
C PHE A 507 6.10 8.58 -7.77
N GLN A 508 5.67 7.37 -8.09
CA GLN A 508 5.89 6.17 -7.28
C GLN A 508 7.34 6.04 -6.77
N HIS A 509 8.29 6.54 -7.54
CA HIS A 509 9.71 6.43 -7.26
C HIS A 509 10.33 7.70 -6.66
N ASN A 510 9.53 8.69 -6.30
CA ASN A 510 10.06 9.94 -5.75
C ASN A 510 10.82 9.76 -4.43
N SER A 511 10.52 8.72 -3.65
CA SER A 511 11.24 8.42 -2.41
C SER A 511 12.72 8.11 -2.62
N ILE A 512 13.09 7.55 -3.78
CA ILE A 512 14.49 7.22 -4.12
C ILE A 512 15.22 8.33 -4.87
N ILE A 513 14.52 9.41 -5.28
CA ILE A 513 15.17 10.60 -5.86
C ILE A 513 15.75 11.38 -4.70
N GLN A 514 17.07 11.45 -4.62
CA GLN A 514 17.75 12.16 -3.53
C GLN A 514 19.13 12.64 -3.96
N ILE A 515 19.62 13.67 -3.25
CA ILE A 515 20.98 14.17 -3.40
C ILE A 515 21.74 13.83 -2.11
N VAL A 516 22.86 13.16 -2.27
CA VAL A 516 23.73 12.66 -1.18
C VAL A 516 25.18 13.03 -1.44
N ASN A 517 26.07 12.85 -0.44
CA ASN A 517 27.49 13.20 -0.59
C ASN A 517 28.19 12.42 -1.70
N SER A 518 27.99 11.10 -1.77
CA SER A 518 28.61 10.23 -2.76
C SER A 518 27.73 9.04 -3.11
N LYS A 519 28.05 8.35 -4.21
CA LYS A 519 27.40 7.09 -4.62
C LYS A 519 27.57 5.99 -3.57
N ASP A 520 28.62 6.04 -2.76
CA ASP A 520 28.93 4.99 -1.77
C ASP A 520 27.99 5.03 -0.55
N GLN A 521 27.25 6.13 -0.40
CA GLN A 521 26.17 6.25 0.58
C GLN A 521 24.98 5.34 0.24
N MET A 522 24.88 4.86 -0.99
CA MET A 522 23.72 4.15 -1.51
C MET A 522 23.98 2.67 -1.70
N ALA A 523 22.98 1.83 -1.41
CA ALA A 523 23.06 0.38 -1.62
C ALA A 523 23.12 0.00 -3.11
N VAL A 524 22.51 0.79 -4.00
CA VAL A 524 22.52 0.60 -5.46
C VAL A 524 22.87 1.93 -6.12
N PRO A 525 24.10 2.15 -6.55
CA PRO A 525 24.55 3.43 -7.11
C PRO A 525 24.05 3.61 -8.55
N ARG A 526 22.78 4.03 -8.69
CA ARG A 526 22.16 4.40 -9.98
C ARG A 526 21.86 5.88 -10.00
N GLY A 527 22.75 6.65 -10.60
CA GLY A 527 22.63 8.10 -10.62
C GLY A 527 23.78 8.75 -11.37
N MET A 528 24.09 9.98 -11.00
CA MET A 528 25.19 10.74 -11.58
C MET A 528 25.84 11.66 -10.56
N SER A 529 27.12 11.95 -10.77
CA SER A 529 27.86 12.95 -10.01
C SER A 529 27.33 14.35 -10.33
N ILE A 530 27.28 15.17 -9.29
CA ILE A 530 26.99 16.61 -9.39
C ILE A 530 28.34 17.33 -9.38
N PHE A 531 28.59 18.07 -10.43
CA PHE A 531 29.76 18.91 -10.61
C PHE A 531 29.35 20.39 -10.65
N TYR A 532 30.29 21.28 -10.65
CA TYR A 532 30.01 22.71 -10.83
C TYR A 532 29.20 22.99 -12.07
N GLU A 533 29.54 22.34 -13.20
CA GLU A 533 29.02 22.60 -14.55
C GLU A 533 27.54 22.15 -14.68
N ASN A 534 27.11 21.12 -13.97
CA ASN A 534 25.73 20.61 -14.03
C ASN A 534 24.93 20.80 -12.73
N LEU A 535 25.45 21.62 -11.79
CA LEU A 535 24.82 21.83 -10.49
C LEU A 535 23.40 22.35 -10.62
N ILE A 536 23.19 23.37 -11.42
CA ILE A 536 21.85 23.99 -11.58
C ILE A 536 20.89 23.02 -12.23
N GLU A 537 21.31 22.33 -13.28
CA GLU A 537 20.51 21.31 -13.97
C GLU A 537 20.14 20.16 -13.02
N CYS A 538 21.08 19.70 -12.19
CA CYS A 538 20.81 18.69 -11.17
C CYS A 538 19.80 19.19 -10.12
N CYS A 539 19.89 20.46 -9.72
CA CYS A 539 18.92 21.09 -8.82
C CYS A 539 17.53 21.20 -9.47
N VAL A 540 17.44 21.52 -10.74
CA VAL A 540 16.18 21.49 -11.50
C VAL A 540 15.62 20.07 -11.51
N CYS A 541 16.42 19.07 -11.90
CA CYS A 541 16.05 17.67 -11.91
C CYS A 541 15.49 17.19 -10.55
N TYR A 542 16.13 17.58 -9.48
CA TYR A 542 15.69 17.23 -8.14
C TYR A 542 14.39 17.95 -7.75
N SER A 543 14.34 19.26 -7.97
CA SER A 543 13.24 20.11 -7.50
C SER A 543 11.93 19.82 -8.21
N VAL A 544 11.92 19.62 -9.54
CA VAL A 544 10.71 19.29 -10.30
C VAL A 544 10.06 17.98 -9.79
N ARG A 545 10.87 17.07 -9.25
CA ARG A 545 10.41 15.81 -8.66
C ARG A 545 9.89 15.98 -7.23
N LYS A 546 10.38 16.94 -6.47
CA LYS A 546 10.13 17.09 -5.02
C LYS A 546 9.20 18.25 -4.67
N SER A 547 9.00 19.22 -5.56
CA SER A 547 8.13 20.37 -5.30
C SER A 547 6.65 20.03 -5.34
N ILE A 548 6.25 19.00 -6.09
CA ILE A 548 4.86 18.56 -6.21
C ILE A 548 4.61 17.41 -5.24
N GLN A 549 3.54 17.50 -4.48
CA GLN A 549 3.17 16.45 -3.54
C GLN A 549 2.57 15.25 -4.28
N ALA A 550 3.16 14.06 -4.04
CA ALA A 550 2.57 12.81 -4.51
C ALA A 550 1.25 12.52 -3.78
N ASN A 551 0.26 12.06 -4.52
CA ASN A 551 -1.02 11.57 -4.02
C ASN A 551 -1.43 10.33 -4.83
N TRP A 552 -2.54 9.69 -4.44
CA TRP A 552 -2.97 8.48 -5.11
C TRP A 552 -3.27 8.68 -6.62
N LEU A 553 -3.73 9.87 -7.02
CA LEU A 553 -4.14 10.15 -8.40
C LEU A 553 -2.97 10.41 -9.35
N ASN A 554 -1.89 11.05 -8.84
CA ASN A 554 -0.70 11.36 -9.66
C ASN A 554 0.44 10.33 -9.53
N ASP A 555 0.30 9.31 -8.68
CA ASP A 555 1.36 8.33 -8.39
C ASP A 555 1.95 7.67 -9.65
N ARG A 556 1.15 7.48 -10.69
CA ARG A 556 1.56 6.87 -11.98
C ARG A 556 1.95 7.88 -13.06
N ASP A 557 1.78 9.19 -12.81
CA ASP A 557 2.16 10.21 -13.78
C ASP A 557 3.66 10.18 -14.05
N GLN A 558 4.00 10.42 -15.30
CA GLN A 558 5.38 10.33 -15.77
C GLN A 558 5.98 11.74 -15.88
N PHE A 559 7.13 11.91 -15.27
CA PHE A 559 7.96 13.06 -15.58
C PHE A 559 8.59 12.90 -16.97
N LEU A 560 8.71 13.99 -17.69
CA LEU A 560 9.05 14.02 -19.10
C LEU A 560 10.33 14.80 -19.36
N TYR A 561 10.83 14.68 -20.58
CA TYR A 561 11.86 15.54 -21.12
C TYR A 561 11.26 16.93 -21.35
N PRO A 562 11.75 17.98 -20.69
CA PRO A 562 11.12 19.30 -20.76
C PRO A 562 11.32 19.98 -22.13
N ASN A 563 10.49 20.99 -22.43
CA ASN A 563 10.82 21.94 -23.48
C ASN A 563 12.06 22.78 -23.08
N ASN A 564 12.64 23.53 -24.03
CA ASN A 564 13.87 24.27 -23.76
C ASN A 564 13.67 25.64 -23.11
N GLU A 565 12.45 26.05 -22.78
CA GLU A 565 12.15 27.39 -22.25
C GLU A 565 12.68 27.57 -20.81
N TRP A 566 12.69 26.53 -20.01
CA TRP A 566 13.23 26.55 -18.64
C TRP A 566 14.71 26.99 -18.60
N GLU A 567 15.50 26.73 -19.66
CA GLU A 567 16.93 27.10 -19.72
C GLU A 567 17.14 28.60 -19.62
N ARG A 568 16.17 29.39 -20.07
CA ARG A 568 16.20 30.85 -20.07
C ARG A 568 15.62 31.46 -18.83
N ASP A 569 14.80 30.72 -18.07
CA ASP A 569 14.20 31.19 -16.82
C ASP A 569 15.18 31.08 -15.66
N THR A 570 15.93 32.18 -15.45
CA THR A 570 16.92 32.24 -14.36
C THR A 570 16.25 32.22 -12.98
N GLU A 571 15.03 32.78 -12.83
CA GLU A 571 14.33 32.76 -11.54
C GLU A 571 13.90 31.35 -11.17
N PHE A 572 13.30 30.61 -12.10
CA PHE A 572 12.94 29.20 -11.91
C PHE A 572 14.16 28.36 -11.51
N LYS A 573 15.26 28.46 -12.25
CA LYS A 573 16.52 27.74 -11.95
C LYS A 573 17.04 28.06 -10.55
N ASN A 574 17.03 29.34 -10.16
CA ASN A 574 17.50 29.76 -8.84
C ASN A 574 16.54 29.35 -7.72
N ASN A 575 15.22 29.29 -7.98
CA ASN A 575 14.24 28.75 -7.05
C ASN A 575 14.46 27.24 -6.84
N CYS A 576 14.68 26.46 -7.91
CA CYS A 576 15.04 25.05 -7.84
C CYS A 576 16.35 24.82 -7.07
N PHE A 577 17.34 25.67 -7.30
CA PHE A 577 18.60 25.61 -6.57
C PHE A 577 18.38 25.80 -5.06
N VAL A 578 17.68 26.86 -4.64
CA VAL A 578 17.42 27.11 -3.21
C VAL A 578 16.56 26.01 -2.60
N PHE A 579 15.53 25.53 -3.29
CA PHE A 579 14.73 24.42 -2.85
C PHE A 579 15.58 23.17 -2.57
N THR A 580 16.53 22.86 -3.46
CA THR A 580 17.44 21.73 -3.31
C THR A 580 18.38 21.88 -2.11
N LEU A 581 18.87 23.08 -1.82
CA LEU A 581 19.75 23.34 -0.67
C LEU A 581 19.11 22.89 0.67
N PHE A 582 17.78 23.03 0.80
CA PHE A 582 17.06 22.78 2.05
C PHE A 582 16.17 21.53 2.01
N SER A 583 16.28 20.70 0.98
CA SER A 583 15.51 19.46 0.86
C SER A 583 16.36 18.21 0.54
N ASN A 584 17.67 18.35 0.37
CA ASN A 584 18.60 17.25 0.07
C ASN A 584 18.87 16.33 1.27
N ASN A 585 19.56 15.20 1.03
CA ASN A 585 19.93 14.19 2.01
C ASN A 585 21.45 14.14 2.28
N ILE A 586 22.14 15.24 2.08
CA ILE A 586 23.56 15.38 2.40
C ILE A 586 23.78 15.13 3.90
N GLN A 587 24.78 14.35 4.25
CA GLN A 587 25.19 14.06 5.63
C GLN A 587 26.71 14.20 5.74
N SER A 588 27.20 15.03 6.64
CA SER A 588 28.65 15.33 6.80
C SER A 588 29.49 14.11 7.14
N LYS A 589 28.91 13.06 7.74
CA LYS A 589 29.61 11.81 8.06
C LYS A 589 30.06 10.98 6.85
N TYR A 590 29.52 11.27 5.66
CA TYR A 590 29.86 10.55 4.42
C TYR A 590 30.81 11.32 3.49
N GLY A 591 31.41 12.41 3.96
CA GLY A 591 32.36 13.23 3.22
C GLY A 591 32.16 14.72 3.45
N ILE A 592 33.01 15.53 2.82
CA ILE A 592 32.93 16.99 2.97
C ILE A 592 31.57 17.50 2.53
N ASN A 593 30.98 18.35 3.35
CA ASN A 593 29.69 18.98 3.05
C ASN A 593 29.91 20.26 2.21
N HIS A 594 29.76 20.14 0.90
CA HIS A 594 29.87 21.27 -0.03
C HIS A 594 28.57 22.11 -0.13
N TRP A 595 27.51 21.76 0.62
CA TRP A 595 26.15 22.27 0.42
C TRP A 595 25.72 23.29 1.47
N ILE A 596 26.65 23.83 2.30
CA ILE A 596 26.35 24.92 3.24
C ILE A 596 26.26 26.23 2.45
N PRO A 597 25.07 26.90 2.37
CA PRO A 597 24.89 28.08 1.54
C PRO A 597 25.33 29.38 2.21
N PHE A 598 25.88 29.31 3.41
CA PHE A 598 26.24 30.43 4.26
C PHE A 598 27.74 30.52 4.47
N THR A 599 28.22 31.70 4.82
CA THR A 599 29.56 31.90 5.40
C THR A 599 29.51 31.66 6.91
N GLU A 600 30.66 31.37 7.53
CA GLU A 600 30.78 31.18 8.98
C GLU A 600 30.25 32.38 9.77
N GLN A 601 30.56 33.61 9.27
CA GLN A 601 30.09 34.83 9.88
C GLN A 601 28.57 34.98 9.87
N GLU A 602 27.90 34.57 8.75
CA GLU A 602 26.44 34.65 8.62
C GLU A 602 25.70 33.77 9.60
N VAL A 603 26.32 32.68 10.05
CA VAL A 603 25.67 31.68 10.91
C VAL A 603 26.35 31.52 12.28
N ASN A 604 27.30 32.40 12.60
CA ASN A 604 28.04 32.39 13.87
C ASN A 604 28.74 31.04 14.14
N ALA A 605 29.32 30.44 13.12
CA ALA A 605 30.07 29.19 13.28
C ALA A 605 31.35 29.44 14.11
N GLY A 606 31.69 28.51 15.00
CA GLY A 606 32.86 28.64 15.89
C GLY A 606 34.19 28.40 15.20
N ASP A 607 34.17 27.66 14.05
CA ASP A 607 35.34 27.33 13.24
C ASP A 607 35.04 27.50 11.75
N LYS A 608 36.08 27.37 10.91
CA LYS A 608 35.94 27.41 9.47
C LYS A 608 35.23 26.15 8.95
N PHE A 609 34.41 26.32 7.91
CA PHE A 609 33.87 25.21 7.16
C PHE A 609 34.97 24.51 6.35
N GLU A 610 34.86 23.20 6.21
CA GLU A 610 35.73 22.41 5.33
C GLU A 610 35.55 22.79 3.85
N SER A 611 34.37 23.35 3.51
CA SER A 611 34.06 23.80 2.15
C SER A 611 33.22 25.08 2.18
N ASP A 612 33.68 26.08 1.46
CA ASP A 612 32.95 27.32 1.19
C ASP A 612 32.32 27.33 -0.23
N PHE A 613 32.30 26.16 -0.90
CA PHE A 613 31.90 26.02 -2.30
C PHE A 613 30.55 26.70 -2.57
N MET A 614 29.51 26.33 -1.82
CA MET A 614 28.14 26.79 -2.11
C MET A 614 27.96 28.30 -1.85
N SER A 615 28.56 28.83 -0.78
CA SER A 615 28.50 30.27 -0.49
C SER A 615 29.24 31.10 -1.56
N ARG A 616 30.39 30.62 -2.05
CA ARG A 616 31.13 31.25 -3.17
C ARG A 616 30.37 31.13 -4.51
N PHE A 617 29.73 29.99 -4.78
CA PHE A 617 28.89 29.80 -5.96
C PHE A 617 27.75 30.84 -5.99
N ILE A 618 27.03 31.00 -4.88
CA ILE A 618 25.95 31.99 -4.72
C ILE A 618 26.46 33.41 -5.00
N GLN A 619 27.67 33.74 -4.54
CA GLN A 619 28.30 35.04 -4.71
C GLN A 619 28.91 35.25 -6.12
N GLY A 620 28.87 34.25 -6.98
CA GLY A 620 29.52 34.30 -8.31
C GLY A 620 31.05 34.33 -8.26
N LYS A 621 31.64 33.82 -7.16
CA LYS A 621 33.10 33.82 -6.93
C LYS A 621 33.79 32.53 -7.34
N ILE A 622 33.05 31.47 -7.66
CA ILE A 622 33.60 30.23 -8.21
C ILE A 622 33.70 30.38 -9.72
N THR A 623 34.87 30.19 -10.21
CA THR A 623 35.17 30.06 -11.65
C THR A 623 35.61 28.63 -11.93
N HIS A 624 35.40 28.17 -13.14
CA HIS A 624 35.78 26.84 -13.61
C HIS A 624 37.30 26.64 -13.44
N GLU A 625 37.74 25.80 -12.47
CA GLU A 625 39.14 25.41 -12.39
C GLU A 625 39.30 23.94 -12.02
N GLY A 626 39.60 23.18 -13.03
CA GLY A 626 40.32 21.91 -12.94
C GLY A 626 41.78 22.04 -13.29
N ASN A 627 42.45 23.14 -13.04
CA ASN A 627 43.93 23.27 -13.06
C ASN A 627 44.33 24.57 -12.37
N GLU A 628 45.07 24.47 -11.30
CA GLU A 628 45.83 25.55 -10.72
C GLU A 628 47.00 25.89 -11.65
N ASP A 629 46.74 26.62 -12.72
CA ASP A 629 47.79 27.34 -13.41
C ASP A 629 47.91 28.73 -12.78
N LEU A 630 48.99 28.92 -12.07
CA LEU A 630 49.37 30.12 -11.29
C LEU A 630 49.46 31.42 -12.14
N PHE A 631 49.16 31.40 -13.42
CA PHE A 631 49.34 32.49 -14.35
C PHE A 631 48.14 32.89 -15.22
N SER A 632 46.94 32.32 -15.07
CA SER A 632 45.76 32.77 -15.83
C SER A 632 44.94 33.80 -15.06
N SER A 633 45.32 35.04 -15.18
CA SER A 633 44.67 36.23 -14.63
C SER A 633 43.51 36.74 -15.50
N GLN A 634 42.51 35.95 -15.81
CA GLN A 634 41.22 36.42 -16.31
C GLN A 634 40.07 35.61 -15.72
N THR A 635 39.83 35.78 -14.43
CA THR A 635 38.59 35.38 -13.78
C THR A 635 37.43 36.22 -14.29
N GLN A 636 36.65 35.73 -15.24
CA GLN A 636 35.34 36.31 -15.54
C GLN A 636 34.45 36.13 -14.27
N ARG A 637 34.35 37.18 -13.47
CA ARG A 637 33.44 37.22 -12.30
C ARG A 637 32.03 37.03 -12.84
N LYS A 638 31.40 35.89 -12.56
CA LYS A 638 29.95 35.72 -12.73
C LYS A 638 29.21 36.65 -11.76
N LYS A 639 28.07 37.18 -12.17
CA LYS A 639 27.24 37.98 -11.25
C LYS A 639 26.69 37.10 -10.14
N PRO A 640 26.55 37.62 -8.94
CA PRO A 640 25.85 36.90 -7.85
C PRO A 640 24.47 36.42 -8.30
N LEU A 641 24.04 35.25 -7.77
CA LEU A 641 22.70 34.74 -8.05
C LEU A 641 21.64 35.70 -7.50
N LYS A 642 20.59 35.91 -8.27
CA LYS A 642 19.42 36.70 -7.86
C LYS A 642 18.31 35.76 -7.44
N PHE A 643 17.75 35.97 -6.29
CA PHE A 643 16.70 35.13 -5.71
C PHE A 643 15.36 35.85 -5.67
N SER A 644 14.29 35.11 -5.87
CA SER A 644 12.92 35.55 -5.65
C SER A 644 12.69 35.88 -4.16
N PRO A 645 11.62 36.60 -3.80
CA PRO A 645 11.26 36.83 -2.40
C PRO A 645 11.11 35.53 -1.61
N GLU A 646 10.47 34.48 -2.18
CA GLU A 646 10.26 33.19 -1.57
C GLU A 646 11.58 32.45 -1.33
N ALA A 647 12.46 32.44 -2.32
CA ALA A 647 13.79 31.82 -2.19
C ALA A 647 14.64 32.55 -1.13
N LYS A 648 14.55 33.89 -1.02
CA LYS A 648 15.20 34.65 0.05
C LYS A 648 14.63 34.30 1.42
N ALA A 649 13.31 34.15 1.53
CA ALA A 649 12.66 33.75 2.79
C ALA A 649 13.15 32.38 3.29
N VAL A 650 13.33 31.41 2.36
CA VAL A 650 13.93 30.11 2.69
C VAL A 650 15.36 30.24 3.19
N LEU A 651 16.21 31.02 2.48
CA LEU A 651 17.59 31.28 2.91
C LEU A 651 17.65 31.95 4.29
N ASP A 652 16.77 32.91 4.57
CA ASP A 652 16.73 33.62 5.86
C ASP A 652 16.26 32.71 7.00
N ALA A 653 15.25 31.85 6.75
CA ALA A 653 14.80 30.85 7.72
C ALA A 653 15.92 29.82 7.99
N GLY A 654 16.58 29.33 6.96
CA GLY A 654 17.74 28.46 7.07
C GLY A 654 18.88 29.10 7.88
N ARG A 655 19.23 30.37 7.61
CA ARG A 655 20.28 31.11 8.34
C ARG A 655 19.96 31.20 9.82
N LYS A 656 18.70 31.45 10.18
CA LYS A 656 18.27 31.47 11.60
C LYS A 656 18.44 30.12 12.27
N LEU A 657 18.10 29.02 11.55
CA LEU A 657 18.25 27.67 12.07
C LEU A 657 19.73 27.30 12.29
N TRP A 658 20.62 27.57 11.31
CA TRP A 658 22.08 27.35 11.48
C TRP A 658 22.69 28.19 12.60
N LYS A 659 22.30 29.48 12.75
CA LYS A 659 22.71 30.30 13.89
C LYS A 659 22.32 29.68 15.21
N TYR A 660 21.13 29.14 15.31
CA TYR A 660 20.66 28.49 16.54
C TYR A 660 21.40 27.20 16.82
N TYR A 661 21.62 26.41 15.77
CA TYR A 661 22.38 25.16 15.88
C TYR A 661 23.81 25.38 16.36
N HIS A 662 24.52 26.37 15.82
CA HIS A 662 25.90 26.68 16.24
C HIS A 662 26.02 27.24 17.67
N GLN A 663 24.92 27.57 18.34
CA GLN A 663 24.88 27.88 19.75
C GLN A 663 24.80 26.65 20.66
N GLN A 664 24.58 25.46 20.07
CA GLN A 664 24.43 24.24 20.85
C GLN A 664 25.78 23.64 21.23
N PRO A 665 25.87 22.97 22.39
CA PRO A 665 27.08 22.22 22.73
C PRO A 665 27.27 21.06 21.76
N TYR A 666 28.51 20.76 21.47
CA TYR A 666 28.91 19.62 20.58
C TYR A 666 28.33 19.70 19.15
N CYS A 667 28.04 20.89 18.66
CA CYS A 667 27.61 21.07 17.28
C CYS A 667 28.75 20.76 16.30
N ASN A 668 28.41 20.08 15.18
CA ASN A 668 29.32 19.88 14.07
C ASN A 668 29.29 21.11 13.17
N VAL A 669 30.40 21.81 13.06
CA VAL A 669 30.50 23.06 12.26
C VAL A 669 30.12 22.83 10.79
N ASN A 670 30.40 21.64 10.25
CA ASN A 670 30.12 21.25 8.86
C ASN A 670 28.72 20.60 8.66
N ALA A 671 27.82 20.75 9.64
CA ALA A 671 26.51 20.11 9.60
C ALA A 671 25.67 20.54 8.39
N SER A 672 25.08 19.57 7.75
CA SER A 672 23.98 19.76 6.78
C SER A 672 22.64 19.97 7.51
N LEU A 673 21.59 20.29 6.76
CA LEU A 673 20.23 20.29 7.32
C LEU A 673 19.84 18.93 7.89
N TYR A 674 20.27 17.84 7.26
CA TYR A 674 20.02 16.48 7.76
C TYR A 674 20.70 16.27 9.12
N ASP A 675 21.97 16.66 9.26
CA ASP A 675 22.72 16.53 10.51
C ASP A 675 22.13 17.40 11.64
N ILE A 676 21.70 18.62 11.32
CA ILE A 676 21.00 19.50 12.27
C ILE A 676 19.72 18.86 12.77
N ARG A 677 18.93 18.27 11.86
CA ARG A 677 17.71 17.55 12.24
C ARG A 677 18.01 16.34 13.11
N GLU A 678 19.04 15.57 12.77
CA GLU A 678 19.45 14.42 13.57
C GLU A 678 19.90 14.80 14.97
N HIS A 679 20.64 15.91 15.11
CA HIS A 679 21.08 16.45 16.40
C HIS A 679 19.90 16.74 17.35
N PHE A 680 18.87 17.42 16.86
CA PHE A 680 17.73 17.82 17.70
C PHE A 680 16.65 16.75 17.86
N GLN A 681 16.40 15.95 16.83
CA GLN A 681 15.30 14.99 16.81
C GLN A 681 15.72 13.60 17.31
N GLY A 682 17.01 13.25 17.17
CA GLY A 682 17.51 11.91 17.50
C GLY A 682 16.90 10.81 16.62
N ARG A 683 17.18 9.55 17.02
CA ARG A 683 16.66 8.36 16.35
C ARG A 683 15.91 7.46 17.34
N ASN A 684 14.88 6.78 16.86
CA ASN A 684 14.19 5.77 17.65
C ASN A 684 14.99 4.44 17.67
N GLU A 685 14.51 3.45 18.40
CA GLU A 685 15.14 2.13 18.55
C GLU A 685 15.35 1.38 17.22
N SER A 686 14.49 1.62 16.23
CA SER A 686 14.65 1.09 14.87
C SER A 686 15.65 1.88 14.00
N GLY A 687 16.35 2.88 14.55
CA GLY A 687 17.30 3.72 13.84
C GLY A 687 16.68 4.79 12.93
N LYS A 688 15.37 4.95 12.94
CA LYS A 688 14.66 5.99 12.15
C LYS A 688 14.67 7.31 12.89
N MET A 689 14.95 8.42 12.16
CA MET A 689 14.90 9.77 12.72
C MET A 689 13.51 10.08 13.26
N ASN A 690 13.44 10.62 14.48
CA ASN A 690 12.19 11.05 15.09
C ASN A 690 11.59 12.26 14.35
N ASN A 691 10.27 12.41 14.39
CA ASN A 691 9.59 13.52 13.72
C ASN A 691 9.60 14.82 14.56
N LYS A 692 9.78 14.72 15.87
CA LYS A 692 9.72 15.82 16.83
C LYS A 692 10.98 15.87 17.69
N SER A 693 11.24 17.03 18.27
CA SER A 693 12.27 17.29 19.28
C SER A 693 11.61 17.86 20.53
N ALA A 694 12.25 17.70 21.69
CA ALA A 694 11.86 18.39 22.92
C ALA A 694 12.26 19.88 22.91
N ASP A 695 13.15 20.29 22.00
CA ASP A 695 13.57 21.69 21.86
C ASP A 695 12.51 22.48 21.08
N GLU A 696 11.72 23.26 21.81
CA GLU A 696 10.62 24.07 21.24
C GLU A 696 11.13 25.15 20.28
N LYS A 697 12.30 25.77 20.57
CA LYS A 697 12.89 26.79 19.71
C LYS A 697 13.34 26.19 18.37
N TYR A 698 13.98 25.04 18.42
CA TYR A 698 14.28 24.27 17.19
C TYR A 698 12.99 23.94 16.42
N MET A 699 11.97 23.42 17.11
CA MET A 699 10.70 23.05 16.45
C MET A 699 10.03 24.23 15.74
N LYS A 700 10.12 25.44 16.33
CA LYS A 700 9.64 26.67 15.69
C LYS A 700 10.46 27.03 14.46
N LEU A 701 11.81 26.98 14.56
CA LEU A 701 12.70 27.36 13.46
C LEU A 701 12.60 26.37 12.27
N ILE A 702 12.56 25.09 12.56
CA ILE A 702 12.41 24.07 11.49
C ILE A 702 10.99 24.11 10.89
N GLY A 703 9.98 24.48 11.69
CA GLY A 703 8.61 24.71 11.22
C GLY A 703 8.54 25.88 10.23
N ASP A 704 9.12 27.02 10.58
CA ASP A 704 9.23 28.21 9.73
C ASP A 704 9.96 27.88 8.40
N LEU A 705 11.10 27.20 8.48
CA LEU A 705 11.85 26.79 7.29
C LEU A 705 10.99 25.89 6.38
N ARG A 706 10.27 24.93 6.93
CA ARG A 706 9.39 24.02 6.15
C ARG A 706 8.24 24.77 5.50
N GLU A 707 7.66 25.74 6.19
CA GLU A 707 6.59 26.60 5.63
C GLU A 707 7.12 27.41 4.45
N LYS A 708 8.27 28.08 4.60
CA LYS A 708 8.89 28.84 3.50
C LYS A 708 9.33 27.96 2.34
N LEU A 709 9.79 26.74 2.61
CA LEU A 709 10.12 25.79 1.58
C LEU A 709 8.87 25.31 0.81
N LYS A 710 7.74 25.19 1.49
CA LYS A 710 6.44 24.88 0.86
C LYS A 710 5.98 26.04 -0.04
N GLU A 711 6.05 27.29 0.41
CA GLU A 711 5.74 28.47 -0.41
C GLU A 711 6.62 28.52 -1.68
N LEU A 712 7.90 28.18 -1.54
CA LEU A 712 8.82 28.10 -2.68
C LEU A 712 8.46 26.95 -3.64
N ALA A 713 8.02 25.79 -3.10
CA ALA A 713 7.54 24.69 -3.91
C ALA A 713 6.29 25.05 -4.72
N GLU A 714 5.33 25.74 -4.09
CA GLU A 714 4.11 26.25 -4.73
C GLU A 714 4.42 27.25 -5.88
N LYS A 715 5.54 27.98 -5.78
CA LYS A 715 6.03 28.83 -6.89
C LYS A 715 6.72 28.04 -8.01
N ILE A 716 7.38 26.93 -7.68
CA ILE A 716 8.03 26.05 -8.67
C ILE A 716 6.99 25.24 -9.46
N GLU A 717 5.96 24.76 -8.79
CA GLU A 717 4.97 23.81 -9.33
C GLU A 717 4.34 24.22 -10.66
N PRO A 718 3.80 25.45 -10.87
CA PRO A 718 3.24 25.85 -12.17
C PRO A 718 4.27 25.78 -13.31
N LYS A 719 5.53 26.05 -13.00
CA LYS A 719 6.62 26.01 -13.97
C LYS A 719 7.00 24.58 -14.39
N VAL A 720 6.72 23.60 -13.56
CA VAL A 720 6.91 22.17 -13.90
C VAL A 720 5.97 21.77 -15.05
N TYR A 721 4.75 22.26 -15.05
CA TYR A 721 3.77 22.04 -16.14
C TYR A 721 4.07 22.94 -17.34
N GLU A 722 4.34 24.21 -17.13
CA GLU A 722 4.67 25.17 -18.21
C GLU A 722 5.87 24.70 -19.05
N TYR A 723 6.87 24.11 -18.40
CA TYR A 723 8.07 23.60 -19.10
C TYR A 723 7.93 22.11 -19.48
N GLU A 724 6.76 21.53 -19.35
CA GLU A 724 6.42 20.17 -19.75
C GLU A 724 7.23 19.07 -19.05
N PHE A 725 7.77 19.33 -17.85
CA PHE A 725 8.28 18.25 -16.99
C PHE A 725 7.16 17.27 -16.56
N LEU A 726 5.92 17.74 -16.53
CA LEU A 726 4.67 16.99 -16.38
C LEU A 726 3.63 17.55 -17.34
N LYS A 727 2.68 16.71 -17.76
CA LYS A 727 1.44 17.14 -18.43
C LYS A 727 0.29 17.20 -17.43
N GLU A 728 -0.62 18.18 -17.62
CA GLU A 728 -1.85 18.29 -16.84
C GLU A 728 -2.85 17.19 -17.19
#